data_e69cff15d0946888a77c898981ea4270
#
_entry.id   e69cff15d0946888a77c898981ea4270
#
_cell.length_a   1.000
_cell.length_b   1.000
_cell.length_c   1.000
_cell.angle_alpha   90.00
_cell.angle_beta   90.00
_cell.angle_gamma   90.00
#
_symmetry.space_group_name_H-M   'P 1'
#
loop_
_entity.id
_entity.type
_entity.pdbx_description
1 polymer ?
#
loop_
_entity_poly.entity_id
_entity_poly.type
_entity_poly.pdbx_seq_one_letter_code
_entity_poly.pdbx_strand_id
1 'polypeptide(L)'
;MKPEKSRIKSDILLRVRLLYILFILAGLLIFARLVWVQLFSSEVAYNAERLAGRIFTEQIIPAQRGNILTRDGDPLATSIFRYRVEFDFGSPGLDSVRTFHEQSDSLSKLLAAYFGDRSAAEYRRMFRTQHAKHYQVKYRKDTLVPRSEGRIARWIDRILDREFVPKKLYDTLRDHTPVQIFPRDIDYTEWETLRKYPLLNWNMGMVYNLRESDERIYPQGELGRRTIGLTGDRGNYGIEAVYREELAGRDGRATRQRIARGFYGRVVDGDNIDPIDGLDVVTTLDLDVQDVANRYLREQLEAQNAIWGTTIVMEVRTGEILALVNLGRTPGGGYAERENYAIGRNTEPGSTFKLASMLLLLDDADMPLDQTYDTGNGRVVKVGGIPVQDSHAGFNDMDFRTAVAQSSNVYFAKAIWERYADNKERYSDFMKKLHLDQTVGLEAFGEKKPLFQDWKEVPDPNSMLVRRSFGYRIKLSPIQVITLYNAIANDGKMISPILVRELRRDGDVVKHFKTQTLVDKVCSERTLREVRKLLESVGTEGTGAGFFRDTTLYTVAAKTGTAQYADDKIGYRDGYYIGSMVAYFPAHNPRYTVLTTIHTKRQAGKSYYGGPLSGPVVKKVVTYLYNREHDWDLSPENSGEKHYPRRIKGGDIAQIRRIADRFSPRTSFEDRKGWGTVRIDSLSNVTISTLAQDDQTMPNVVGMGLKDALFLLESRGLKVSFSGRGSVRYQSIAPGTRISRGGAVTITLK
;
A
#
# COMPACT_ATOMS: atom_id res chain seq x y z
N MET A 1 -3.93 -22.27 118.68
CA MET A 1 -4.57 -22.26 117.35
C MET A 1 -3.84 -21.37 116.31
N LYS A 2 -2.76 -21.84 115.72
CA LYS A 2 -2.00 -21.12 114.68
C LYS A 2 -1.28 -22.00 113.63
N PRO A 3 -1.54 -23.29 113.34
CA PRO A 3 -0.94 -23.97 112.22
C PRO A 3 -1.74 -24.13 110.96
N GLU A 4 -3.12 -23.90 111.02
CA GLU A 4 -4.01 -24.17 109.87
C GLU A 4 -3.96 -23.07 108.80
N LYS A 5 -3.80 -21.78 109.18
CA LYS A 5 -3.65 -20.69 108.20
C LYS A 5 -2.41 -20.72 107.30
N SER A 6 -1.34 -21.35 107.77
CA SER A 6 -0.07 -21.44 107.01
C SER A 6 -0.13 -22.52 105.95
N ARG A 7 -0.83 -23.67 106.26
CA ARG A 7 -1.03 -24.75 105.23
C ARG A 7 -1.91 -24.32 104.09
N ILE A 8 -3.00 -23.64 104.34
CA ILE A 8 -3.95 -23.13 103.29
C ILE A 8 -3.22 -22.11 102.39
N LYS A 9 -2.38 -21.26 102.96
CA LYS A 9 -1.62 -20.26 102.20
C LYS A 9 -0.51 -20.94 101.34
N SER A 10 0.14 -22.03 101.80
CA SER A 10 1.06 -22.77 100.99
C SER A 10 0.41 -23.56 99.86
N ASP A 11 -0.78 -24.14 100.12
CA ASP A 11 -1.57 -24.84 99.06
C ASP A 11 -2.11 -23.91 98.00
N ILE A 12 -2.58 -22.74 98.35
CA ILE A 12 -2.99 -21.70 97.40
C ILE A 12 -1.78 -21.23 96.56
N LEU A 13 -0.62 -20.96 97.21
CA LEU A 13 0.60 -20.59 96.50
C LEU A 13 1.09 -21.69 95.57
N LEU A 14 1.00 -22.96 95.99
CA LEU A 14 1.32 -24.09 95.11
C LEU A 14 0.43 -24.18 93.86
N ARG A 15 -0.88 -24.05 94.08
CA ARG A 15 -1.86 -24.03 92.94
C ARG A 15 -1.64 -22.86 92.03
N VAL A 16 -1.38 -21.67 92.54
CA VAL A 16 -1.02 -20.48 91.76
C VAL A 16 0.26 -20.68 90.94
N ARG A 17 1.33 -21.28 91.59
CA ARG A 17 2.53 -21.61 90.86
C ARG A 17 2.32 -22.66 89.78
N LEU A 18 1.53 -23.69 90.04
CA LEU A 18 1.14 -24.68 89.03
C LEU A 18 0.37 -24.08 87.87
N LEU A 19 -0.54 -23.18 88.15
CA LEU A 19 -1.26 -22.42 87.09
C LEU A 19 -0.31 -21.54 86.29
N TYR A 20 0.64 -20.85 86.96
CA TYR A 20 1.65 -20.06 86.24
C TYR A 20 2.53 -20.90 85.33
N ILE A 21 3.01 -22.08 85.83
CA ILE A 21 3.78 -23.02 85.05
C ILE A 21 3.00 -23.55 83.89
N LEU A 22 1.66 -23.85 84.04
CA LEU A 22 0.77 -24.29 83.00
C LEU A 22 0.61 -23.23 81.94
N PHE A 23 0.43 -21.94 82.33
CA PHE A 23 0.34 -20.83 81.38
C PHE A 23 1.65 -20.61 80.62
N ILE A 24 2.77 -20.69 81.27
CA ILE A 24 4.14 -20.62 80.65
C ILE A 24 4.29 -21.77 79.64
N LEU A 25 3.96 -23.01 80.02
CA LEU A 25 4.00 -24.17 79.11
C LEU A 25 3.07 -24.04 77.97
N ALA A 26 1.86 -23.56 78.17
CA ALA A 26 0.87 -23.28 77.06
C ALA A 26 1.39 -22.18 76.11
N GLY A 27 1.96 -21.11 76.66
CA GLY A 27 2.60 -20.06 75.84
C GLY A 27 3.81 -20.57 75.04
N LEU A 28 4.65 -21.38 75.64
CA LEU A 28 5.78 -22.03 74.92
C LEU A 28 5.32 -23.00 73.82
N LEU A 29 4.25 -23.74 74.10
CA LEU A 29 3.66 -24.68 73.12
C LEU A 29 3.02 -23.93 71.94
N ILE A 30 2.33 -22.82 72.20
CA ILE A 30 1.82 -21.94 71.14
C ILE A 30 2.98 -21.33 70.35
N PHE A 31 4.01 -20.85 71.04
CA PHE A 31 5.19 -20.27 70.36
C PHE A 31 5.93 -21.29 69.53
N ALA A 32 6.19 -22.49 70.08
CA ALA A 32 6.81 -23.60 69.32
C ALA A 32 5.94 -24.01 68.10
N ARG A 33 4.62 -24.02 68.28
CA ARG A 33 3.70 -24.30 67.15
C ARG A 33 3.73 -23.21 66.06
N LEU A 34 3.79 -21.95 66.48
CA LEU A 34 3.93 -20.82 65.55
C LEU A 34 5.28 -20.90 64.76
N VAL A 35 6.38 -21.14 65.49
CA VAL A 35 7.68 -21.32 64.83
C VAL A 35 7.69 -22.52 63.92
N TRP A 36 7.09 -23.65 64.33
CA TRP A 36 6.98 -24.82 63.47
C TRP A 36 6.16 -24.58 62.21
N VAL A 37 5.03 -23.87 62.35
CA VAL A 37 4.19 -23.50 61.19
C VAL A 37 4.91 -22.55 60.27
N GLN A 38 5.65 -21.58 60.79
CA GLN A 38 6.37 -20.61 59.92
C GLN A 38 7.60 -21.20 59.24
N LEU A 39 8.33 -22.13 59.89
CA LEU A 39 9.59 -22.63 59.35
C LEU A 39 9.47 -23.98 58.61
N PHE A 40 8.49 -24.82 58.95
CA PHE A 40 8.44 -26.20 58.49
C PHE A 40 7.11 -26.62 57.82
N SER A 41 6.10 -25.75 57.79
CA SER A 41 4.84 -26.10 57.17
C SER A 41 4.85 -25.77 55.66
N SER A 42 5.08 -26.77 54.83
CA SER A 42 4.90 -26.70 53.38
C SER A 42 3.47 -26.29 52.96
N GLU A 43 2.49 -26.58 53.84
CA GLU A 43 1.09 -26.22 53.63
C GLU A 43 0.85 -24.72 53.75
N VAL A 44 1.58 -24.01 54.60
CA VAL A 44 1.52 -22.54 54.72
C VAL A 44 2.18 -21.89 53.52
N ALA A 45 3.33 -22.39 53.07
CA ALA A 45 4.00 -21.92 51.88
C ALA A 45 3.10 -22.16 50.62
N TYR A 46 2.52 -23.35 50.46
CA TYR A 46 1.61 -23.70 49.40
C TYR A 46 0.33 -22.82 49.41
N ASN A 47 -0.26 -22.62 50.59
CA ASN A 47 -1.43 -21.76 50.73
C ASN A 47 -1.10 -20.26 50.52
N ALA A 48 0.10 -19.80 50.89
CA ALA A 48 0.55 -18.45 50.60
C ALA A 48 0.76 -18.21 49.11
N GLU A 49 1.41 -19.15 48.41
CA GLU A 49 1.53 -19.09 46.92
C GLU A 49 0.18 -19.15 46.24
N ARG A 50 -0.71 -20.03 46.69
CA ARG A 50 -2.09 -20.15 46.14
C ARG A 50 -2.93 -18.91 46.40
N LEU A 51 -2.76 -18.24 47.55
CA LEU A 51 -3.38 -16.96 47.86
C LEU A 51 -2.76 -15.83 47.05
N ALA A 52 -1.45 -15.78 46.90
CA ALA A 52 -0.74 -14.82 46.08
C ALA A 52 -1.19 -14.94 44.61
N GLY A 53 -1.27 -16.15 44.03
CA GLY A 53 -1.78 -16.40 42.69
C GLY A 53 -3.26 -16.08 42.49
N ARG A 54 -4.07 -15.98 43.58
CA ARG A 54 -5.47 -15.49 43.53
C ARG A 54 -5.58 -13.98 43.67
N ILE A 55 -4.60 -13.33 44.24
CA ILE A 55 -4.56 -11.89 44.52
C ILE A 55 -3.81 -11.16 43.41
N PHE A 56 -2.71 -11.73 42.93
CA PHE A 56 -1.87 -11.15 41.89
C PHE A 56 -2.06 -11.93 40.59
N THR A 57 -2.22 -11.21 39.52
CA THR A 57 -2.31 -11.78 38.16
C THR A 57 -1.35 -11.00 37.27
N GLU A 58 -0.50 -11.70 36.55
CA GLU A 58 0.31 -11.11 35.51
C GLU A 58 -0.60 -10.84 34.29
N GLN A 59 -0.56 -9.62 33.81
CA GLN A 59 -1.26 -9.21 32.60
C GLN A 59 -0.22 -8.81 31.54
N ILE A 60 -0.32 -9.40 30.36
CA ILE A 60 0.41 -8.95 29.18
C ILE A 60 -0.20 -7.62 28.73
N ILE A 61 0.65 -6.62 28.53
CA ILE A 61 0.30 -5.35 27.91
C ILE A 61 0.77 -5.45 26.45
N PRO A 62 -0.13 -5.60 25.47
CA PRO A 62 0.29 -5.75 24.10
C PRO A 62 0.99 -4.48 23.61
N ALA A 63 2.09 -4.66 22.85
CA ALA A 63 2.72 -3.58 22.11
C ALA A 63 1.83 -3.17 20.93
N GLN A 64 1.83 -1.89 20.59
CA GLN A 64 1.15 -1.41 19.41
C GLN A 64 1.95 -1.81 18.16
N ARG A 65 1.28 -2.41 17.18
CA ARG A 65 1.91 -2.76 15.91
C ARG A 65 2.20 -1.51 15.10
N GLY A 66 3.46 -1.35 14.64
CA GLY A 66 3.90 -0.23 13.81
C GLY A 66 3.14 -0.11 12.48
N ASN A 67 3.14 1.06 11.91
CA ASN A 67 2.45 1.37 10.65
C ASN A 67 3.32 1.02 9.43
N ILE A 68 2.68 0.82 8.28
CA ILE A 68 3.35 0.84 6.98
C ILE A 68 2.91 2.10 6.28
N LEU A 69 3.87 2.95 5.94
CA LEU A 69 3.64 4.29 5.42
C LEU A 69 4.16 4.41 3.98
N THR A 70 3.58 5.32 3.21
CA THR A 70 4.15 5.79 1.94
C THR A 70 5.44 6.56 2.17
N ARG A 71 6.12 6.96 1.09
CA ARG A 71 7.30 7.83 1.16
C ARG A 71 7.02 9.19 1.81
N ASP A 72 5.78 9.66 1.73
CA ASP A 72 5.32 10.97 2.21
C ASP A 72 4.64 10.88 3.59
N GLY A 73 4.48 9.66 4.13
CA GLY A 73 3.94 9.41 5.47
C GLY A 73 2.47 9.02 5.53
N ASP A 74 1.79 8.86 4.40
CA ASP A 74 0.40 8.40 4.37
C ASP A 74 0.29 6.92 4.76
N PRO A 75 -0.70 6.51 5.56
CA PRO A 75 -0.83 5.15 6.01
C PRO A 75 -1.32 4.20 4.90
N LEU A 76 -0.52 3.17 4.63
CA LEU A 76 -0.85 2.01 3.78
C LEU A 76 -1.43 0.86 4.60
N ALA A 77 -0.90 0.65 5.80
CA ALA A 77 -1.45 -0.27 6.80
C ALA A 77 -1.25 0.34 8.19
N THR A 78 -2.28 0.33 8.99
CA THR A 78 -2.26 0.83 10.37
C THR A 78 -3.10 -0.07 11.26
N SER A 79 -2.88 0.00 12.58
CA SER A 79 -3.64 -0.77 13.54
C SER A 79 -4.57 0.15 14.31
N ILE A 80 -5.80 -0.28 14.49
CA ILE A 80 -6.77 0.40 15.34
C ILE A 80 -7.18 -0.49 16.50
N PHE A 81 -7.33 0.11 17.66
CA PHE A 81 -7.85 -0.62 18.81
C PHE A 81 -9.34 -0.90 18.63
N ARG A 82 -9.69 -2.16 18.86
CA ARG A 82 -11.07 -2.62 18.98
C ARG A 82 -11.34 -3.09 20.40
N TYR A 83 -12.53 -2.86 20.86
CA TYR A 83 -12.97 -3.21 22.19
C TYR A 83 -13.99 -4.34 22.11
N ARG A 84 -13.67 -5.46 22.76
CA ARG A 84 -14.63 -6.53 23.01
C ARG A 84 -15.35 -6.26 24.30
N VAL A 85 -16.65 -5.98 24.23
CA VAL A 85 -17.48 -5.71 25.38
C VAL A 85 -18.15 -7.00 25.84
N GLU A 86 -17.80 -7.43 27.05
CA GLU A 86 -18.39 -8.59 27.70
C GLU A 86 -19.23 -8.14 28.89
N PHE A 87 -20.35 -8.82 29.14
CA PHE A 87 -21.33 -8.47 30.16
C PHE A 87 -21.45 -9.60 31.18
N ASP A 88 -21.36 -9.29 32.48
CA ASP A 88 -21.55 -10.23 33.59
C ASP A 88 -23.03 -10.27 34.03
N PHE A 89 -23.74 -11.28 33.55
CA PHE A 89 -25.14 -11.51 33.94
C PHE A 89 -25.31 -12.00 35.37
N GLY A 90 -24.27 -12.46 36.08
CA GLY A 90 -24.26 -12.83 37.48
C GLY A 90 -24.00 -11.67 38.42
N SER A 91 -23.80 -10.44 37.93
CA SER A 91 -23.50 -9.27 38.75
C SER A 91 -24.59 -8.97 39.78
N PRO A 92 -24.22 -8.62 41.06
CA PRO A 92 -25.19 -8.19 42.09
C PRO A 92 -26.04 -7.01 41.70
N GLY A 93 -25.56 -6.15 40.78
CA GLY A 93 -26.34 -5.03 40.25
C GLY A 93 -27.63 -5.42 39.51
N LEU A 94 -27.73 -6.71 39.11
CA LEU A 94 -28.90 -7.25 38.39
C LEU A 94 -29.90 -7.99 39.29
N ASP A 95 -29.77 -7.91 40.61
CA ASP A 95 -30.62 -8.63 41.55
C ASP A 95 -32.10 -8.24 41.47
N SER A 96 -32.42 -7.02 41.03
CA SER A 96 -33.78 -6.61 40.74
C SER A 96 -34.24 -7.07 39.36
N VAL A 97 -34.86 -8.24 39.30
CA VAL A 97 -35.37 -8.83 38.05
C VAL A 97 -36.29 -7.87 37.28
N ARG A 98 -37.13 -7.11 37.99
CA ARG A 98 -38.01 -6.15 37.36
C ARG A 98 -37.23 -5.02 36.67
N THR A 99 -36.30 -4.40 37.39
CA THR A 99 -35.45 -3.32 36.84
C THR A 99 -34.58 -3.82 35.68
N PHE A 100 -34.06 -5.04 35.81
CA PHE A 100 -33.30 -5.66 34.71
C PHE A 100 -34.15 -5.84 33.45
N HIS A 101 -35.40 -6.33 33.60
CA HIS A 101 -36.28 -6.52 32.45
C HIS A 101 -36.64 -5.19 31.76
N GLU A 102 -36.97 -4.16 32.51
CA GLU A 102 -37.30 -2.84 32.00
C GLU A 102 -36.09 -2.22 31.25
N GLN A 103 -34.91 -2.30 31.83
CA GLN A 103 -33.69 -1.75 31.26
C GLN A 103 -33.17 -2.58 30.04
N SER A 104 -33.26 -3.92 30.12
CA SER A 104 -32.88 -4.79 29.01
C SER A 104 -33.81 -4.67 27.81
N ASP A 105 -35.11 -4.37 28.03
CA ASP A 105 -36.06 -4.11 26.96
C ASP A 105 -35.71 -2.79 26.23
N SER A 106 -35.34 -1.74 26.99
CA SER A 106 -34.86 -0.49 26.41
C SER A 106 -33.54 -0.66 25.68
N LEU A 107 -32.56 -1.34 26.29
CA LEU A 107 -31.27 -1.65 25.65
C LEU A 107 -31.45 -2.46 24.35
N SER A 108 -32.35 -3.46 24.37
CA SER A 108 -32.60 -4.30 23.18
C SER A 108 -33.09 -3.49 21.97
N LYS A 109 -33.94 -2.48 22.19
CA LYS A 109 -34.42 -1.59 21.12
C LYS A 109 -33.28 -0.74 20.57
N LEU A 110 -32.43 -0.18 21.45
CA LEU A 110 -31.32 0.67 21.06
C LEU A 110 -30.22 -0.12 20.30
N LEU A 111 -29.88 -1.34 20.75
CA LEU A 111 -28.90 -2.18 20.07
C LEU A 111 -29.41 -2.65 18.72
N ALA A 112 -30.69 -3.02 18.61
CA ALA A 112 -31.29 -3.39 17.34
C ALA A 112 -31.26 -2.23 16.32
N ALA A 113 -31.52 -1.01 16.78
CA ALA A 113 -31.43 0.19 15.94
C ALA A 113 -29.99 0.54 15.56
N TYR A 114 -29.02 0.31 16.46
CA TYR A 114 -27.63 0.66 16.25
C TYR A 114 -26.90 -0.34 15.32
N PHE A 115 -26.99 -1.64 15.59
CA PHE A 115 -26.27 -2.66 14.85
C PHE A 115 -27.02 -3.19 13.63
N GLY A 116 -28.35 -3.25 13.69
CA GLY A 116 -29.19 -3.78 12.59
C GLY A 116 -29.04 -5.27 12.30
N ASP A 117 -28.29 -6.01 13.12
CA ASP A 117 -27.96 -7.43 12.95
C ASP A 117 -29.08 -8.35 13.47
N ARG A 118 -29.82 -7.88 14.49
CA ARG A 118 -30.90 -8.61 15.19
C ARG A 118 -32.06 -7.69 15.48
N SER A 119 -33.26 -8.29 15.57
CA SER A 119 -34.45 -7.57 16.06
C SER A 119 -34.36 -7.28 17.55
N ALA A 120 -35.08 -6.27 18.00
CA ALA A 120 -35.22 -5.97 19.44
C ALA A 120 -35.76 -7.17 20.24
N ALA A 121 -36.61 -8.00 19.64
CA ALA A 121 -37.14 -9.21 20.27
C ALA A 121 -36.06 -10.29 20.46
N GLU A 122 -35.14 -10.45 19.52
CA GLU A 122 -34.02 -11.39 19.62
C GLU A 122 -32.99 -10.93 20.67
N TYR A 123 -32.61 -9.65 20.69
CA TYR A 123 -31.77 -9.09 21.74
C TYR A 123 -32.41 -9.29 23.14
N ARG A 124 -33.71 -9.01 23.28
CA ARG A 124 -34.46 -9.22 24.53
C ARG A 124 -34.43 -10.68 24.96
N ARG A 125 -34.63 -11.63 24.02
CA ARG A 125 -34.57 -13.07 24.30
C ARG A 125 -33.18 -13.45 24.76
N MET A 126 -32.13 -12.96 24.10
CA MET A 126 -30.73 -13.21 24.45
C MET A 126 -30.46 -12.74 25.91
N PHE A 127 -30.77 -11.48 26.24
CA PHE A 127 -30.55 -10.94 27.59
C PHE A 127 -31.26 -11.74 28.66
N ARG A 128 -32.54 -12.06 28.47
CA ARG A 128 -33.32 -12.84 29.42
C ARG A 128 -32.82 -14.25 29.59
N THR A 129 -32.41 -14.90 28.50
CA THR A 129 -31.85 -16.27 28.53
C THR A 129 -30.53 -16.28 29.27
N GLN A 130 -29.63 -15.35 28.97
CA GLN A 130 -28.34 -15.27 29.65
C GLN A 130 -28.50 -14.93 31.15
N HIS A 131 -29.37 -13.98 31.50
CA HIS A 131 -29.63 -13.67 32.88
C HIS A 131 -30.19 -14.90 33.64
N ALA A 132 -31.17 -15.62 33.09
CA ALA A 132 -31.72 -16.82 33.70
C ALA A 132 -30.70 -17.97 33.85
N LYS A 133 -29.73 -18.04 32.95
CA LYS A 133 -28.64 -19.01 33.02
C LYS A 133 -27.63 -18.68 34.13
N HIS A 134 -27.25 -17.41 34.25
CA HIS A 134 -26.18 -16.96 35.15
C HIS A 134 -26.66 -16.51 36.51
N TYR A 135 -27.96 -16.28 36.69
CA TYR A 135 -28.60 -15.85 37.93
C TYR A 135 -29.73 -16.82 38.29
N GLN A 136 -29.53 -17.67 39.30
CA GLN A 136 -30.51 -18.65 39.73
C GLN A 136 -30.78 -18.50 41.24
N VAL A 137 -32.07 -18.45 41.59
CA VAL A 137 -32.50 -18.47 42.98
C VAL A 137 -33.00 -19.89 43.30
N LYS A 138 -32.27 -20.62 44.13
CA LYS A 138 -32.66 -21.98 44.55
C LYS A 138 -33.15 -21.97 45.96
N TYR A 139 -34.28 -22.63 46.19
CA TYR A 139 -34.79 -22.87 47.53
C TYR A 139 -33.78 -23.78 48.29
N ARG A 140 -33.42 -23.34 49.51
CA ARG A 140 -32.47 -24.09 50.35
C ARG A 140 -33.17 -24.89 51.44
N LYS A 141 -33.98 -24.19 52.29
CA LYS A 141 -34.71 -24.79 53.39
C LYS A 141 -35.70 -23.78 53.98
N ASP A 142 -36.68 -24.29 54.74
CA ASP A 142 -37.44 -23.48 55.65
C ASP A 142 -36.65 -23.23 56.94
N THR A 143 -36.68 -22.02 57.44
CA THR A 143 -36.12 -21.66 58.72
C THR A 143 -37.18 -20.97 59.55
N LEU A 144 -37.11 -21.19 60.87
CA LEU A 144 -38.00 -20.51 61.83
C LEU A 144 -37.36 -19.17 62.20
N VAL A 145 -38.06 -18.07 61.94
CA VAL A 145 -37.63 -16.73 62.32
C VAL A 145 -38.60 -16.13 63.34
N PRO A 146 -38.08 -15.40 64.33
CA PRO A 146 -38.96 -14.70 65.25
C PRO A 146 -39.86 -13.72 64.50
N ARG A 147 -41.13 -13.59 64.97
CA ARG A 147 -42.13 -12.73 64.34
C ARG A 147 -41.76 -11.23 64.41
N SER A 148 -40.95 -10.82 65.35
CA SER A 148 -40.56 -9.43 65.56
C SER A 148 -39.18 -9.08 64.99
N GLU A 149 -39.03 -7.86 64.44
CA GLU A 149 -37.78 -7.30 63.93
C GLU A 149 -37.07 -6.46 65.02
N GLY A 150 -35.77 -6.68 65.25
CA GLY A 150 -34.89 -6.00 66.17
C GLY A 150 -34.33 -6.90 67.28
N ARG A 151 -33.13 -6.54 67.80
CA ARG A 151 -32.37 -7.38 68.74
C ARG A 151 -33.14 -7.56 70.10
N ILE A 152 -33.73 -6.52 70.59
CA ILE A 152 -34.53 -6.51 71.86
C ILE A 152 -35.84 -7.26 71.70
N ALA A 153 -36.55 -7.02 70.60
CA ALA A 153 -37.81 -7.69 70.31
C ALA A 153 -37.60 -9.21 70.10
N ARG A 154 -36.55 -9.65 69.47
CA ARG A 154 -36.13 -11.06 69.29
C ARG A 154 -35.79 -11.73 70.65
N TRP A 155 -35.16 -10.98 71.57
CA TRP A 155 -34.86 -11.44 72.94
C TRP A 155 -36.15 -11.62 73.74
N ILE A 156 -37.09 -10.70 73.62
CA ILE A 156 -38.41 -10.77 74.28
C ILE A 156 -39.23 -11.95 73.74
N ASP A 157 -39.27 -12.16 72.45
CA ASP A 157 -39.95 -13.28 71.78
C ASP A 157 -39.39 -14.65 72.26
N ARG A 158 -38.04 -14.71 72.50
CA ARG A 158 -37.41 -15.92 73.03
C ARG A 158 -37.75 -16.21 74.49
N ILE A 159 -37.94 -15.16 75.31
CA ILE A 159 -38.30 -15.30 76.73
C ILE A 159 -39.81 -15.64 76.89
N LEU A 160 -40.63 -15.15 75.99
CA LEU A 160 -42.10 -15.30 76.05
C LEU A 160 -42.64 -16.48 75.24
N ASP A 161 -41.77 -17.32 74.73
CA ASP A 161 -42.07 -18.49 73.91
C ASP A 161 -43.07 -18.20 72.78
N ARG A 162 -42.91 -17.05 72.16
CA ARG A 162 -43.78 -16.60 71.04
C ARG A 162 -43.45 -17.32 69.73
N GLU A 163 -44.48 -17.57 68.91
CA GLU A 163 -44.45 -18.33 67.67
C GLU A 163 -43.39 -17.84 66.70
N PHE A 164 -42.56 -18.78 66.26
CA PHE A 164 -41.66 -18.60 65.12
C PHE A 164 -42.44 -18.85 63.82
N VAL A 165 -42.24 -17.93 62.85
CA VAL A 165 -42.89 -18.02 61.55
C VAL A 165 -41.90 -18.69 60.57
N PRO A 166 -42.35 -19.70 59.80
CA PRO A 166 -41.46 -20.31 58.79
C PRO A 166 -41.18 -19.33 57.69
N LYS A 167 -39.88 -19.06 57.47
CA LYS A 167 -39.40 -18.23 56.38
C LYS A 167 -38.59 -19.10 55.43
N LYS A 168 -38.94 -19.04 54.18
CA LYS A 168 -38.17 -19.74 53.14
C LYS A 168 -36.85 -19.05 52.91
N LEU A 169 -35.75 -19.80 53.03
CA LEU A 169 -34.41 -19.35 52.71
C LEU A 169 -34.07 -19.80 51.28
N TYR A 170 -33.60 -18.82 50.50
CA TYR A 170 -33.16 -19.03 49.14
C TYR A 170 -31.67 -18.74 49.05
N ASP A 171 -30.95 -19.59 48.33
CA ASP A 171 -29.57 -19.33 47.92
C ASP A 171 -29.56 -18.76 46.53
N THR A 172 -28.90 -17.67 46.33
CA THR A 172 -28.64 -17.09 45.01
C THR A 172 -27.34 -17.66 44.45
N LEU A 173 -27.47 -18.47 43.43
CA LEU A 173 -26.31 -18.96 42.66
C LEU A 173 -26.04 -17.99 41.52
N ARG A 174 -24.79 -17.54 41.44
CA ARG A 174 -24.34 -16.61 40.41
C ARG A 174 -23.19 -17.20 39.66
N ASP A 175 -23.31 -17.22 38.34
CA ASP A 175 -22.24 -17.54 37.43
C ASP A 175 -21.73 -16.23 36.83
N HIS A 176 -20.47 -15.90 37.09
CA HIS A 176 -19.79 -14.69 36.65
C HIS A 176 -19.02 -14.89 35.34
N THR A 177 -19.38 -15.90 34.54
CA THR A 177 -18.80 -16.07 33.22
C THR A 177 -19.23 -14.93 32.31
N PRO A 178 -18.31 -14.10 31.79
CA PRO A 178 -18.65 -12.99 30.92
C PRO A 178 -19.22 -13.48 29.59
N VAL A 179 -20.17 -12.73 29.05
CA VAL A 179 -20.83 -13.03 27.77
C VAL A 179 -20.68 -11.84 26.83
N GLN A 180 -20.18 -12.05 25.63
CA GLN A 180 -20.14 -11.04 24.59
C GLN A 180 -21.56 -10.70 24.15
N ILE A 181 -21.92 -9.41 24.25
CA ILE A 181 -23.30 -8.94 23.95
C ILE A 181 -23.40 -8.27 22.58
N PHE A 182 -22.30 -7.78 22.02
CA PHE A 182 -22.26 -7.14 20.72
C PHE A 182 -21.90 -8.14 19.62
N PRO A 183 -22.40 -7.94 18.39
CA PRO A 183 -22.14 -8.86 17.27
C PRO A 183 -20.69 -8.85 16.78
N ARG A 184 -19.96 -7.76 17.09
CA ARG A 184 -18.57 -7.54 16.72
C ARG A 184 -17.85 -6.71 17.78
N ASP A 185 -16.53 -6.67 17.68
CA ASP A 185 -15.73 -5.72 18.43
C ASP A 185 -15.99 -4.30 17.90
N ILE A 186 -15.94 -3.30 18.76
CA ILE A 186 -16.31 -1.91 18.48
C ILE A 186 -15.12 -0.97 18.68
N ASP A 187 -15.13 0.21 18.05
CA ASP A 187 -14.13 1.23 18.28
C ASP A 187 -14.44 2.12 19.49
N TYR A 188 -13.51 3.00 19.83
CA TYR A 188 -13.66 3.90 20.97
C TYR A 188 -14.86 4.85 20.84
N THR A 189 -15.13 5.36 19.66
CA THR A 189 -16.23 6.29 19.40
C THR A 189 -17.60 5.59 19.56
N GLU A 190 -17.68 4.37 19.04
CA GLU A 190 -18.84 3.50 19.23
C GLU A 190 -19.04 3.19 20.72
N TRP A 191 -17.95 2.87 21.45
CA TRP A 191 -18.02 2.62 22.89
C TRP A 191 -18.51 3.87 23.66
N GLU A 192 -18.00 5.06 23.37
CA GLU A 192 -18.44 6.31 23.98
C GLU A 192 -19.94 6.58 23.77
N THR A 193 -20.51 6.08 22.71
CA THR A 193 -21.95 6.15 22.42
C THR A 193 -22.72 5.07 23.18
N LEU A 194 -22.28 3.82 23.05
CA LEU A 194 -22.97 2.66 23.61
C LEU A 194 -22.95 2.62 25.14
N ARG A 195 -21.87 3.08 25.78
CA ARG A 195 -21.77 3.12 27.25
C ARG A 195 -22.78 4.05 27.92
N LYS A 196 -23.48 4.91 27.15
CA LYS A 196 -24.57 5.76 27.66
C LYS A 196 -25.92 5.04 27.68
N TYR A 197 -26.01 3.86 27.06
CA TYR A 197 -27.24 3.10 27.00
C TYR A 197 -27.59 2.44 28.33
N PRO A 198 -28.89 2.16 28.60
CA PRO A 198 -29.33 1.47 29.81
C PRO A 198 -28.55 0.18 30.06
N LEU A 199 -28.28 -0.17 31.30
CA LEU A 199 -27.42 -1.26 31.77
C LEU A 199 -25.93 -1.08 31.44
N LEU A 200 -25.57 -0.45 30.32
CA LEU A 200 -24.16 -0.19 29.97
C LEU A 200 -23.59 1.04 30.66
N ASN A 201 -24.47 1.97 31.09
CA ASN A 201 -24.10 3.18 31.84
C ASN A 201 -23.99 2.96 33.36
N TRP A 202 -24.22 1.75 33.87
CA TRP A 202 -24.18 1.45 35.28
C TRP A 202 -22.79 1.04 35.76
N ASN A 203 -22.26 1.77 36.75
CA ASN A 203 -20.98 1.43 37.41
C ASN A 203 -21.10 0.27 38.42
N MET A 204 -21.89 -0.77 38.11
CA MET A 204 -22.17 -1.86 39.02
C MET A 204 -21.42 -3.18 38.69
N GLY A 205 -20.30 -3.12 38.02
CA GLY A 205 -19.48 -4.32 37.67
C GLY A 205 -20.14 -5.22 36.63
N MET A 206 -21.10 -4.71 35.86
CA MET A 206 -21.82 -5.46 34.84
C MET A 206 -21.04 -5.55 33.51
N VAL A 207 -20.26 -4.53 33.18
CA VAL A 207 -19.39 -4.55 32.02
C VAL A 207 -18.04 -5.04 32.48
N TYR A 208 -17.74 -6.26 32.12
CA TYR A 208 -16.43 -6.90 32.35
C TYR A 208 -15.65 -6.89 31.06
N ASN A 209 -14.36 -6.61 31.17
CA ASN A 209 -13.34 -6.78 30.11
C ASN A 209 -13.64 -6.07 28.79
N LEU A 210 -13.27 -4.80 28.73
CA LEU A 210 -12.79 -4.22 27.48
C LEU A 210 -11.50 -4.97 27.13
N ARG A 211 -11.58 -6.05 26.35
CA ARG A 211 -10.42 -6.64 25.74
C ARG A 211 -10.09 -5.80 24.52
N GLU A 212 -8.98 -5.11 24.58
CA GLU A 212 -8.41 -4.45 23.43
C GLU A 212 -7.93 -5.52 22.45
N SER A 213 -8.43 -5.51 21.24
CA SER A 213 -7.93 -6.27 20.11
C SER A 213 -7.38 -5.29 19.09
N ASP A 214 -6.28 -5.67 18.47
CA ASP A 214 -5.61 -4.88 17.45
C ASP A 214 -6.13 -5.31 16.08
N GLU A 215 -6.92 -4.44 15.41
CA GLU A 215 -7.40 -4.71 14.06
C GLU A 215 -6.51 -3.99 13.04
N ARG A 216 -5.86 -4.79 12.19
CA ARG A 216 -5.04 -4.26 11.10
C ARG A 216 -5.93 -3.79 9.96
N ILE A 217 -5.92 -2.49 9.69
CA ILE A 217 -6.69 -1.89 8.60
C ILE A 217 -5.76 -1.38 7.48
N TYR A 218 -6.32 -1.30 6.29
CA TYR A 218 -5.63 -0.86 5.08
C TYR A 218 -6.42 0.30 4.47
N PRO A 219 -6.09 1.55 4.84
CA PRO A 219 -6.88 2.73 4.46
C PRO A 219 -7.02 2.91 2.95
N GLN A 220 -6.04 2.44 2.17
CA GLN A 220 -6.03 2.52 0.72
C GLN A 220 -6.72 1.32 0.03
N GLY A 221 -7.43 0.49 0.81
CA GLY A 221 -8.18 -0.66 0.30
C GLY A 221 -7.31 -1.69 -0.41
N GLU A 222 -7.57 -1.91 -1.70
CA GLU A 222 -6.86 -2.89 -2.52
C GLU A 222 -5.58 -2.34 -3.19
N LEU A 223 -5.29 -1.04 -3.03
CA LEU A 223 -4.14 -0.41 -3.68
C LEU A 223 -2.83 -0.88 -3.06
N GLY A 224 -1.95 -1.48 -3.87
CA GLY A 224 -0.67 -2.02 -3.40
C GLY A 224 -0.79 -3.20 -2.44
N ARG A 225 -1.96 -3.80 -2.36
CA ARG A 225 -2.31 -4.81 -1.36
C ARG A 225 -1.36 -6.01 -1.33
N ARG A 226 -0.90 -6.46 -2.49
CA ARG A 226 0.02 -7.58 -2.60
C ARG A 226 1.44 -7.23 -2.16
N THR A 227 1.86 -5.99 -2.39
CA THR A 227 3.17 -5.46 -1.98
C THR A 227 3.20 -5.17 -0.48
N ILE A 228 2.15 -4.52 0.05
CA ILE A 228 1.97 -4.28 1.48
C ILE A 228 1.92 -5.62 2.22
N GLY A 229 1.06 -6.52 1.77
CA GLY A 229 1.04 -7.90 2.23
C GLY A 229 0.11 -8.18 3.39
N LEU A 230 0.31 -9.35 3.98
CA LEU A 230 -0.42 -9.88 5.13
C LEU A 230 0.51 -10.68 6.02
N THR A 231 0.17 -10.76 7.30
CA THR A 231 0.77 -11.70 8.26
C THR A 231 -0.34 -12.39 9.06
N GLY A 232 -0.13 -13.64 9.46
CA GLY A 232 -1.08 -14.45 10.23
C GLY A 232 -1.73 -15.58 9.44
N ASP A 233 -2.90 -16.07 9.90
CA ASP A 233 -3.56 -17.27 9.37
C ASP A 233 -3.99 -17.17 7.90
N ARG A 234 -4.21 -15.97 7.40
CA ARG A 234 -4.65 -15.71 6.02
C ARG A 234 -3.50 -15.59 5.02
N GLY A 235 -2.27 -15.65 5.47
CA GLY A 235 -1.08 -15.56 4.61
C GLY A 235 0.09 -14.86 5.26
N ASN A 236 1.28 -15.05 4.67
CA ASN A 236 2.53 -14.47 5.15
C ASN A 236 3.34 -14.02 3.93
N TYR A 237 3.19 -12.75 3.52
CA TYR A 237 3.86 -12.19 2.34
C TYR A 237 3.89 -10.66 2.38
N GLY A 238 4.72 -10.07 1.51
CA GLY A 238 4.86 -8.62 1.36
C GLY A 238 5.63 -7.97 2.52
N ILE A 239 5.52 -6.66 2.64
CA ILE A 239 6.21 -5.86 3.66
C ILE A 239 5.80 -6.30 5.07
N GLU A 240 4.52 -6.62 5.29
CA GLU A 240 4.00 -7.16 6.55
C GLU A 240 4.73 -8.42 7.02
N ALA A 241 5.13 -9.28 6.09
CA ALA A 241 5.83 -10.51 6.42
C ALA A 241 7.34 -10.30 6.60
N VAL A 242 7.95 -9.49 5.73
CA VAL A 242 9.40 -9.22 5.75
C VAL A 242 9.81 -8.46 7.02
N TYR A 243 8.98 -7.50 7.44
CA TYR A 243 9.23 -6.67 8.63
C TYR A 243 8.33 -7.05 9.81
N ARG A 244 7.98 -8.35 9.90
CA ARG A 244 7.06 -8.84 10.92
C ARG A 244 7.52 -8.54 12.34
N GLU A 245 8.81 -8.75 12.62
CA GLU A 245 9.40 -8.56 13.94
C GLU A 245 9.51 -7.09 14.31
N GLU A 246 9.95 -6.26 13.38
CA GLU A 246 10.07 -4.82 13.58
C GLU A 246 8.70 -4.17 13.79
N LEU A 247 7.69 -4.59 13.00
CA LEU A 247 6.32 -4.11 13.14
C LEU A 247 5.64 -4.56 14.44
N ALA A 248 5.96 -5.77 14.95
CA ALA A 248 5.23 -6.33 16.10
C ALA A 248 5.56 -5.63 17.43
N GLY A 249 6.77 -5.08 17.58
CA GLY A 249 7.24 -4.58 18.86
C GLY A 249 7.49 -5.68 19.90
N ARG A 250 7.46 -5.31 21.17
CA ARG A 250 7.62 -6.23 22.30
C ARG A 250 6.58 -5.95 23.36
N ASP A 251 5.80 -6.97 23.71
CA ASP A 251 4.78 -6.86 24.74
C ASP A 251 5.40 -6.54 26.10
N GLY A 252 4.71 -5.71 26.84
CA GLY A 252 4.98 -5.43 28.25
C GLY A 252 4.26 -6.42 29.17
N ARG A 253 4.60 -6.35 30.45
CA ARG A 253 3.99 -7.15 31.51
C ARG A 253 3.69 -6.26 32.71
N ALA A 254 2.52 -6.40 33.29
CA ALA A 254 2.17 -5.73 34.53
C ALA A 254 1.57 -6.71 35.53
N THR A 255 2.06 -6.65 36.77
CA THR A 255 1.44 -7.36 37.89
C THR A 255 0.20 -6.56 38.33
N ARG A 256 -0.96 -7.19 38.28
CA ARG A 256 -2.21 -6.61 38.79
C ARG A 256 -2.64 -7.28 40.07
N GLN A 257 -2.97 -6.48 41.08
CA GLN A 257 -3.53 -6.94 42.36
C GLN A 257 -5.04 -6.86 42.28
N ARG A 258 -5.72 -7.92 42.69
CA ARG A 258 -7.17 -7.93 42.85
C ARG A 258 -7.55 -7.08 44.07
N ILE A 259 -8.13 -5.90 43.82
CA ILE A 259 -8.60 -4.96 44.87
C ILE A 259 -9.98 -5.39 45.38
N ALA A 260 -10.87 -5.80 44.47
CA ALA A 260 -12.22 -6.28 44.79
C ALA A 260 -12.64 -7.36 43.77
N ARG A 261 -13.79 -8.00 43.98
CA ARG A 261 -14.30 -9.01 43.06
C ARG A 261 -14.50 -8.39 41.67
N GLY A 262 -13.62 -8.73 40.71
CA GLY A 262 -13.64 -8.20 39.34
C GLY A 262 -12.82 -6.92 39.11
N PHE A 263 -12.25 -6.31 40.15
CA PHE A 263 -11.40 -5.12 39.99
C PHE A 263 -9.93 -5.44 40.27
N TYR A 264 -9.09 -5.07 39.34
CA TYR A 264 -7.64 -5.25 39.43
C TYR A 264 -6.95 -3.89 39.35
N GLY A 265 -6.10 -3.57 40.31
CA GLY A 265 -5.23 -2.39 40.28
C GLY A 265 -3.81 -2.77 39.87
N ARG A 266 -3.11 -1.86 39.21
CA ARG A 266 -1.66 -2.03 38.91
C ARG A 266 -0.87 -1.96 40.21
N VAL A 267 0.05 -2.88 40.41
CA VAL A 267 1.00 -2.86 41.54
C VAL A 267 2.17 -1.97 41.12
N VAL A 268 2.43 -0.92 41.90
CA VAL A 268 3.45 0.09 41.53
C VAL A 268 4.89 -0.46 41.71
N ASP A 269 5.09 -1.37 42.64
CA ASP A 269 6.42 -1.94 43.00
C ASP A 269 6.65 -3.36 42.45
N GLY A 270 5.88 -3.80 41.44
CA GLY A 270 6.07 -5.08 40.77
C GLY A 270 7.08 -5.00 39.64
N ASP A 271 7.54 -6.17 39.17
CA ASP A 271 8.38 -6.33 37.97
C ASP A 271 7.59 -5.94 36.70
N ASN A 272 7.15 -4.69 36.63
CA ASN A 272 6.42 -4.17 35.48
C ASN A 272 7.40 -3.82 34.36
N ILE A 273 7.13 -4.35 33.19
CA ILE A 273 7.84 -4.05 31.94
C ILE A 273 6.86 -3.33 31.02
N ASP A 274 7.15 -2.09 30.70
CA ASP A 274 6.31 -1.35 29.73
C ASP A 274 6.49 -1.94 28.31
N PRO A 275 5.44 -1.97 27.48
CA PRO A 275 5.55 -2.43 26.12
C PRO A 275 6.46 -1.51 25.30
N ILE A 276 7.13 -2.09 24.31
CA ILE A 276 7.90 -1.34 23.31
C ILE A 276 7.15 -1.47 21.99
N ASP A 277 6.58 -0.38 21.53
CA ASP A 277 5.81 -0.37 20.30
C ASP A 277 6.66 -0.73 19.06
N GLY A 278 6.01 -1.29 18.07
CA GLY A 278 6.64 -1.66 16.81
C GLY A 278 7.16 -0.45 16.04
N LEU A 279 8.12 -0.70 15.17
CA LEU A 279 8.65 0.34 14.28
C LEU A 279 7.70 0.58 13.11
N ASP A 280 7.54 1.83 12.72
CA ASP A 280 6.90 2.19 11.47
C ASP A 280 7.84 1.88 10.30
N VAL A 281 7.30 1.26 9.25
CA VAL A 281 8.01 0.95 8.01
C VAL A 281 7.64 2.00 6.97
N VAL A 282 8.56 2.90 6.64
CA VAL A 282 8.37 3.89 5.57
C VAL A 282 8.82 3.28 4.25
N THR A 283 7.88 3.12 3.33
CA THR A 283 8.13 2.57 2.01
C THR A 283 8.66 3.63 1.05
N THR A 284 9.06 3.20 -0.14
CA THR A 284 9.37 4.10 -1.26
C THR A 284 8.15 4.42 -2.11
N LEU A 285 7.01 3.76 -1.86
CA LEU A 285 5.79 3.93 -2.63
C LEU A 285 5.24 5.34 -2.52
N ASP A 286 4.90 5.91 -3.65
CA ASP A 286 4.21 7.18 -3.81
C ASP A 286 2.73 6.89 -4.11
N LEU A 287 1.84 7.35 -3.25
CA LEU A 287 0.42 6.99 -3.33
C LEU A 287 -0.23 7.40 -4.66
N ASP A 288 0.06 8.60 -5.11
CA ASP A 288 -0.52 9.14 -6.35
C ASP A 288 0.00 8.40 -7.58
N VAL A 289 1.31 8.10 -7.61
CA VAL A 289 1.92 7.35 -8.72
C VAL A 289 1.40 5.91 -8.74
N GLN A 290 1.24 5.29 -7.57
CA GLN A 290 0.68 3.95 -7.42
C GLN A 290 -0.77 3.90 -7.92
N ASP A 291 -1.62 4.90 -7.54
CA ASP A 291 -3.02 4.97 -7.97
C ASP A 291 -3.13 5.18 -9.48
N VAL A 292 -2.39 6.13 -10.03
CA VAL A 292 -2.38 6.42 -11.47
C VAL A 292 -1.94 5.20 -12.28
N ALA A 293 -0.87 4.53 -11.85
CA ALA A 293 -0.39 3.30 -12.49
C ALA A 293 -1.42 2.17 -12.40
N ASN A 294 -2.05 2.00 -11.23
CA ASN A 294 -3.11 0.99 -11.01
C ASN A 294 -4.32 1.23 -11.91
N ARG A 295 -4.81 2.47 -11.97
CA ARG A 295 -5.96 2.85 -12.78
C ARG A 295 -5.71 2.58 -14.27
N TYR A 296 -4.60 3.06 -14.80
CA TYR A 296 -4.31 2.90 -16.23
C TYR A 296 -3.98 1.47 -16.63
N LEU A 297 -3.34 0.71 -15.73
CA LEU A 297 -3.12 -0.72 -15.97
C LEU A 297 -4.47 -1.46 -15.98
N ARG A 298 -5.36 -1.19 -15.04
CA ARG A 298 -6.70 -1.79 -14.95
C ARG A 298 -7.52 -1.51 -16.21
N GLU A 299 -7.62 -0.25 -16.62
CA GLU A 299 -8.31 0.16 -17.85
C GLU A 299 -7.80 -0.65 -19.07
N GLN A 300 -6.49 -0.80 -19.18
CA GLN A 300 -5.87 -1.51 -20.30
C GLN A 300 -6.12 -3.03 -20.24
N LEU A 301 -6.04 -3.63 -19.05
CA LEU A 301 -6.34 -5.05 -18.87
C LEU A 301 -7.80 -5.37 -19.22
N GLU A 302 -8.72 -4.52 -18.82
CA GLU A 302 -10.14 -4.64 -19.16
C GLU A 302 -10.35 -4.48 -20.67
N ALA A 303 -9.78 -3.44 -21.27
CA ALA A 303 -9.87 -3.19 -22.71
C ALA A 303 -9.33 -4.37 -23.54
N GLN A 304 -8.24 -4.99 -23.10
CA GLN A 304 -7.61 -6.12 -23.79
C GLN A 304 -8.12 -7.50 -23.36
N ASN A 305 -8.99 -7.56 -22.34
CA ASN A 305 -9.45 -8.81 -21.72
C ASN A 305 -8.26 -9.70 -21.33
N ALA A 306 -7.23 -9.09 -20.74
CA ALA A 306 -5.96 -9.72 -20.44
C ALA A 306 -6.06 -10.66 -19.22
N ILE A 307 -5.03 -11.46 -18.98
CA ILE A 307 -4.99 -12.43 -17.88
C ILE A 307 -4.41 -11.78 -16.64
N TRP A 308 -3.28 -11.10 -16.78
CA TRP A 308 -2.64 -10.29 -15.74
C TRP A 308 -1.75 -9.22 -16.35
N GLY A 309 -1.39 -8.24 -15.54
CA GLY A 309 -0.41 -7.23 -15.88
C GLY A 309 0.29 -6.67 -14.66
N THR A 310 1.44 -6.07 -14.88
CA THR A 310 2.20 -5.35 -13.88
C THR A 310 2.76 -4.05 -14.46
N THR A 311 2.81 -3.01 -13.61
CA THR A 311 3.46 -1.74 -13.93
C THR A 311 4.40 -1.37 -12.79
N ILE A 312 5.65 -1.02 -13.14
CA ILE A 312 6.70 -0.62 -12.21
C ILE A 312 7.14 0.78 -12.58
N VAL A 313 7.25 1.66 -11.59
CA VAL A 313 7.87 2.99 -11.72
C VAL A 313 9.05 3.07 -10.76
N MET A 314 10.24 3.33 -11.30
CA MET A 314 11.49 3.40 -10.54
C MET A 314 12.12 4.77 -10.71
N GLU A 315 12.58 5.38 -9.63
CA GLU A 315 13.42 6.57 -9.66
C GLU A 315 14.86 6.20 -10.04
N VAL A 316 15.41 6.88 -11.05
CA VAL A 316 16.66 6.45 -11.70
C VAL A 316 17.84 6.46 -10.75
N ARG A 317 18.05 7.52 -9.99
CA ARG A 317 19.25 7.74 -9.17
C ARG A 317 19.26 6.95 -7.87
N THR A 318 18.08 6.71 -7.29
CA THR A 318 17.94 6.08 -5.97
C THR A 318 17.59 4.60 -6.04
N GLY A 319 16.99 4.13 -7.13
CA GLY A 319 16.43 2.79 -7.23
C GLY A 319 15.11 2.64 -6.46
N GLU A 320 14.56 3.71 -5.92
CA GLU A 320 13.28 3.69 -5.20
C GLU A 320 12.14 3.30 -6.14
N ILE A 321 11.37 2.32 -5.74
CA ILE A 321 10.16 1.90 -6.44
C ILE A 321 9.01 2.79 -5.99
N LEU A 322 8.57 3.71 -6.86
CA LEU A 322 7.48 4.64 -6.58
C LEU A 322 6.11 4.00 -6.77
N ALA A 323 6.01 3.04 -7.69
CA ALA A 323 4.81 2.23 -7.89
C ALA A 323 5.18 0.80 -8.27
N LEU A 324 4.42 -0.15 -7.70
CA LEU A 324 4.52 -1.57 -7.99
C LEU A 324 3.10 -2.16 -8.05
N VAL A 325 2.51 -2.13 -9.23
CA VAL A 325 1.14 -2.59 -9.45
C VAL A 325 1.13 -3.98 -10.03
N ASN A 326 0.30 -4.85 -9.47
CA ASN A 326 0.19 -6.25 -9.88
C ASN A 326 -1.27 -6.67 -9.98
N LEU A 327 -1.86 -6.66 -11.14
CA LEU A 327 -3.28 -6.96 -11.36
C LEU A 327 -3.46 -8.28 -12.09
N GLY A 328 -4.16 -9.22 -11.47
CA GLY A 328 -4.56 -10.48 -12.05
C GLY A 328 -6.08 -10.61 -12.14
N ARG A 329 -6.56 -11.30 -13.18
CA ARG A 329 -7.98 -11.53 -13.39
C ARG A 329 -8.57 -12.38 -12.27
N THR A 330 -9.70 -11.96 -11.75
CA THR A 330 -10.45 -12.69 -10.73
C THR A 330 -11.46 -13.66 -11.36
N PRO A 331 -11.91 -14.68 -10.63
CA PRO A 331 -12.97 -15.58 -11.11
C PRO A 331 -14.27 -14.86 -11.49
N GLY A 332 -14.57 -13.72 -10.85
CA GLY A 332 -15.70 -12.85 -11.16
C GLY A 332 -15.52 -11.94 -12.37
N GLY A 333 -14.37 -12.02 -13.09
CA GLY A 333 -14.09 -11.27 -14.31
C GLY A 333 -13.43 -9.90 -14.13
N GLY A 334 -13.35 -9.36 -12.90
CA GLY A 334 -12.60 -8.14 -12.57
C GLY A 334 -11.11 -8.41 -12.37
N TYR A 335 -10.37 -7.38 -11.92
CA TYR A 335 -8.94 -7.45 -11.64
C TYR A 335 -8.63 -7.06 -10.19
N ALA A 336 -7.72 -7.82 -9.55
CA ALA A 336 -7.25 -7.55 -8.20
C ALA A 336 -5.76 -7.92 -8.04
N GLU A 337 -5.12 -7.40 -7.02
CA GLU A 337 -3.75 -7.77 -6.67
C GLU A 337 -3.69 -9.14 -5.99
N ARG A 338 -3.42 -10.19 -6.78
CA ARG A 338 -3.39 -11.59 -6.34
C ARG A 338 -1.99 -12.15 -6.18
N GLU A 339 -1.11 -11.85 -7.11
CA GLU A 339 0.26 -12.35 -7.19
C GLU A 339 1.20 -11.18 -7.48
N ASN A 340 2.43 -11.24 -6.97
CA ASN A 340 3.44 -10.24 -7.31
C ASN A 340 4.11 -10.62 -8.63
N TYR A 341 3.48 -10.28 -9.75
CA TYR A 341 3.99 -10.57 -11.09
C TYR A 341 5.29 -9.84 -11.40
N ALA A 342 5.47 -8.66 -10.83
CA ALA A 342 6.66 -7.82 -11.03
C ALA A 342 7.93 -8.50 -10.55
N ILE A 343 7.88 -9.18 -9.41
CA ILE A 343 9.03 -9.74 -8.70
C ILE A 343 9.08 -11.27 -8.83
N GLY A 344 7.94 -11.93 -8.64
CA GLY A 344 7.86 -13.38 -8.50
C GLY A 344 7.61 -14.17 -9.79
N ARG A 345 7.43 -13.50 -10.95
CA ARG A 345 7.07 -14.18 -12.20
C ARG A 345 8.14 -14.01 -13.26
N ASN A 346 8.94 -15.06 -13.48
CA ASN A 346 9.91 -15.09 -14.56
C ASN A 346 9.25 -15.46 -15.89
N THR A 347 9.43 -14.63 -16.90
CA THR A 347 8.92 -14.84 -18.26
C THR A 347 10.03 -14.58 -19.29
N GLU A 348 9.87 -15.08 -20.50
CA GLU A 348 10.77 -14.70 -21.60
C GLU A 348 10.57 -13.19 -21.89
N PRO A 349 11.63 -12.36 -21.78
CA PRO A 349 11.52 -10.92 -21.94
C PRO A 349 11.28 -10.47 -23.38
N GLY A 350 11.46 -11.37 -24.35
CA GLY A 350 11.38 -11.04 -25.77
C GLY A 350 12.28 -9.89 -26.15
N SER A 351 11.83 -9.01 -27.05
CA SER A 351 12.65 -7.92 -27.59
C SER A 351 13.12 -6.87 -26.57
N THR A 352 12.64 -6.87 -25.31
CA THR A 352 13.24 -6.03 -24.26
C THR A 352 14.64 -6.52 -23.88
N PHE A 353 14.95 -7.80 -24.09
CA PHE A 353 16.28 -8.36 -23.90
C PHE A 353 17.32 -7.85 -24.90
N LYS A 354 16.90 -7.30 -26.05
CA LYS A 354 17.82 -6.77 -27.06
C LYS A 354 18.71 -5.64 -26.52
N LEU A 355 18.37 -5.00 -25.40
CA LEU A 355 19.30 -4.11 -24.71
C LEU A 355 20.59 -4.83 -24.30
N ALA A 356 20.49 -6.03 -23.71
CA ALA A 356 21.69 -6.83 -23.39
C ALA A 356 22.47 -7.24 -24.63
N SER A 357 21.75 -7.59 -25.71
CA SER A 357 22.38 -7.90 -27.00
C SER A 357 23.07 -6.69 -27.65
N MET A 358 22.47 -5.49 -27.51
CA MET A 358 23.10 -4.22 -27.97
C MET A 358 24.39 -3.94 -27.19
N LEU A 359 24.35 -4.06 -25.87
CA LEU A 359 25.53 -3.89 -25.03
C LEU A 359 26.64 -4.88 -25.40
N LEU A 360 26.31 -6.15 -25.59
CA LEU A 360 27.24 -7.17 -25.99
C LEU A 360 27.89 -6.84 -27.35
N LEU A 361 27.09 -6.49 -28.37
CA LEU A 361 27.57 -6.20 -29.70
C LEU A 361 28.42 -4.94 -29.78
N LEU A 362 28.08 -3.89 -29.05
CA LEU A 362 28.79 -2.60 -29.11
C LEU A 362 29.98 -2.52 -28.15
N ASP A 363 29.91 -3.13 -26.96
CA ASP A 363 30.94 -3.01 -25.91
C ASP A 363 31.96 -4.15 -25.96
N ASP A 364 31.50 -5.39 -26.19
CA ASP A 364 32.37 -6.57 -26.20
C ASP A 364 32.86 -6.92 -27.63
N ALA A 365 31.99 -6.85 -28.65
CA ALA A 365 32.35 -7.17 -30.03
C ALA A 365 32.79 -5.96 -30.86
N ASP A 366 32.75 -4.74 -30.31
CA ASP A 366 33.09 -3.47 -30.99
C ASP A 366 32.47 -3.31 -32.38
N MET A 367 31.18 -3.74 -32.47
CA MET A 367 30.45 -3.76 -33.74
C MET A 367 30.15 -2.35 -34.26
N PRO A 368 30.47 -2.02 -35.53
CA PRO A 368 30.14 -0.71 -36.09
C PRO A 368 28.63 -0.52 -36.29
N LEU A 369 28.11 0.72 -36.11
CA LEU A 369 26.70 1.03 -36.26
C LEU A 369 26.18 0.96 -37.70
N ASP A 370 27.06 1.07 -38.70
CA ASP A 370 26.75 0.96 -40.10
C ASP A 370 26.82 -0.48 -40.66
N GLN A 371 27.14 -1.47 -39.78
CA GLN A 371 27.08 -2.88 -40.16
C GLN A 371 25.65 -3.25 -40.59
N THR A 372 25.54 -3.75 -41.82
CA THR A 372 24.25 -4.15 -42.42
C THR A 372 24.10 -5.66 -42.49
N TYR A 373 22.87 -6.13 -42.37
CA TYR A 373 22.47 -7.51 -42.64
C TYR A 373 21.16 -7.54 -43.42
N ASP A 374 21.11 -8.43 -44.43
CA ASP A 374 19.85 -8.81 -45.06
C ASP A 374 18.94 -9.51 -44.02
N THR A 375 17.79 -8.95 -43.77
CA THR A 375 16.80 -9.44 -42.80
C THR A 375 15.61 -10.18 -43.43
N GLY A 376 15.68 -10.39 -44.78
CA GLY A 376 14.73 -11.22 -45.50
C GLY A 376 13.35 -10.60 -45.70
N ASN A 377 13.17 -9.30 -45.44
CA ASN A 377 11.92 -8.56 -45.68
C ASN A 377 10.67 -9.25 -45.09
N GLY A 378 10.77 -9.67 -43.82
CA GLY A 378 9.67 -10.38 -43.12
C GLY A 378 9.56 -11.87 -43.48
N ARG A 379 10.43 -12.41 -44.31
CA ARG A 379 10.51 -13.87 -44.61
C ARG A 379 11.31 -14.58 -43.53
N VAL A 380 11.13 -15.89 -43.46
CA VAL A 380 11.95 -16.74 -42.60
C VAL A 380 13.38 -16.83 -43.15
N VAL A 381 14.35 -16.46 -42.32
CA VAL A 381 15.79 -16.56 -42.58
C VAL A 381 16.39 -17.62 -41.67
N LYS A 382 17.28 -18.47 -42.20
CA LYS A 382 18.02 -19.45 -41.38
C LYS A 382 19.33 -18.84 -40.87
N VAL A 383 19.50 -18.84 -39.54
CA VAL A 383 20.72 -18.40 -38.88
C VAL A 383 21.27 -19.59 -38.11
N GLY A 384 22.46 -20.04 -38.44
CA GLY A 384 23.03 -21.27 -37.88
C GLY A 384 22.12 -22.50 -38.05
N GLY A 385 21.34 -22.55 -39.17
CA GLY A 385 20.34 -23.60 -39.40
C GLY A 385 18.98 -23.35 -38.72
N ILE A 386 18.87 -22.39 -37.81
CA ILE A 386 17.67 -22.11 -37.02
C ILE A 386 16.76 -21.09 -37.74
N PRO A 387 15.48 -21.36 -37.92
CA PRO A 387 14.55 -20.40 -38.55
C PRO A 387 14.27 -19.23 -37.64
N VAL A 388 14.45 -18.01 -38.15
CA VAL A 388 14.16 -16.73 -37.50
C VAL A 388 13.34 -15.87 -38.46
N GLN A 389 12.42 -15.09 -37.93
CA GLN A 389 11.57 -14.19 -38.70
C GLN A 389 11.35 -12.90 -37.95
N ASP A 390 11.32 -11.78 -38.65
CA ASP A 390 10.88 -10.50 -38.12
C ASP A 390 9.36 -10.39 -38.08
N SER A 391 8.84 -9.64 -37.14
CA SER A 391 7.39 -9.42 -36.97
C SER A 391 6.81 -8.46 -38.02
N HIS A 392 7.69 -7.71 -38.73
CA HIS A 392 7.28 -6.73 -39.74
C HIS A 392 8.09 -6.94 -41.01
N ALA A 393 7.43 -6.76 -42.16
CA ALA A 393 8.07 -6.70 -43.49
C ALA A 393 8.40 -5.22 -43.83
N GLY A 394 9.15 -4.99 -44.89
CA GLY A 394 9.47 -3.65 -45.43
C GLY A 394 10.95 -3.33 -45.53
N PHE A 395 11.83 -4.22 -45.01
CA PHE A 395 13.28 -4.02 -45.05
C PHE A 395 13.98 -5.28 -45.54
N ASN A 396 14.86 -5.15 -46.54
CA ASN A 396 15.80 -6.22 -46.93
C ASN A 396 17.07 -6.08 -46.09
N ASP A 397 17.82 -5.00 -46.29
CA ASP A 397 19.04 -4.71 -45.54
C ASP A 397 18.75 -3.70 -44.46
N MET A 398 19.21 -3.99 -43.25
CA MET A 398 19.13 -3.07 -42.11
C MET A 398 20.52 -2.81 -41.54
N ASP A 399 20.81 -1.56 -41.21
CA ASP A 399 21.89 -1.19 -40.31
C ASP A 399 21.48 -1.37 -38.83
N PHE A 400 22.44 -1.16 -37.93
CA PHE A 400 22.21 -1.36 -36.50
C PHE A 400 21.08 -0.46 -35.95
N ARG A 401 21.05 0.82 -36.34
CA ARG A 401 20.05 1.79 -35.90
C ARG A 401 18.66 1.38 -36.33
N THR A 402 18.47 1.08 -37.60
CA THR A 402 17.20 0.62 -38.16
C THR A 402 16.75 -0.69 -37.50
N ALA A 403 17.67 -1.63 -37.30
CA ALA A 403 17.36 -2.91 -36.63
C ALA A 403 16.89 -2.74 -35.17
N VAL A 404 17.45 -1.78 -34.43
CA VAL A 404 16.99 -1.44 -33.07
C VAL A 404 15.63 -0.76 -33.12
N ALA A 405 15.43 0.24 -33.97
CA ALA A 405 14.18 0.99 -34.11
C ALA A 405 13.02 0.07 -34.53
N GLN A 406 13.25 -0.82 -35.53
CA GLN A 406 12.27 -1.79 -36.01
C GLN A 406 12.20 -3.09 -35.17
N SER A 407 13.12 -3.24 -34.23
CA SER A 407 13.20 -4.43 -33.34
C SER A 407 13.40 -5.75 -34.12
N SER A 408 14.30 -5.77 -35.15
CA SER A 408 14.56 -6.95 -35.99
C SER A 408 15.13 -8.11 -35.16
N ASN A 409 14.50 -9.29 -35.24
CA ASN A 409 15.04 -10.53 -34.67
C ASN A 409 16.16 -11.11 -35.54
N VAL A 410 15.98 -11.03 -36.84
CA VAL A 410 16.93 -11.59 -37.83
C VAL A 410 18.26 -10.87 -37.73
N TYR A 411 18.26 -9.54 -37.63
CA TYR A 411 19.47 -8.76 -37.44
C TYR A 411 20.28 -9.20 -36.24
N PHE A 412 19.65 -9.19 -35.06
CA PHE A 412 20.30 -9.57 -33.81
C PHE A 412 20.76 -11.03 -33.80
N ALA A 413 19.97 -11.94 -34.39
CA ALA A 413 20.34 -13.33 -34.50
C ALA A 413 21.59 -13.50 -35.36
N LYS A 414 21.68 -12.85 -36.55
CA LYS A 414 22.84 -12.90 -37.43
C LYS A 414 24.07 -12.30 -36.76
N ALA A 415 23.95 -11.11 -36.20
CA ALA A 415 25.03 -10.39 -35.53
C ALA A 415 25.64 -11.18 -34.35
N ILE A 416 24.79 -11.77 -33.52
CA ILE A 416 25.22 -12.60 -32.38
C ILE A 416 25.81 -13.94 -32.87
N TRP A 417 25.20 -14.58 -33.85
CA TRP A 417 25.68 -15.83 -34.39
C TRP A 417 27.09 -15.68 -34.97
N GLU A 418 27.31 -14.69 -35.81
CA GLU A 418 28.60 -14.42 -36.45
C GLU A 418 29.76 -14.24 -35.46
N ARG A 419 29.49 -13.65 -34.30
CA ARG A 419 30.52 -13.28 -33.31
C ARG A 419 30.68 -14.24 -32.14
N TYR A 420 29.65 -15.04 -31.86
CA TYR A 420 29.63 -15.86 -30.64
C TYR A 420 29.28 -17.34 -30.88
N ALA A 421 29.07 -17.77 -32.15
CA ALA A 421 28.75 -19.17 -32.42
C ALA A 421 29.89 -20.13 -31.98
N ASP A 422 31.14 -19.69 -32.16
CA ASP A 422 32.33 -20.47 -31.81
C ASP A 422 32.80 -20.26 -30.37
N ASN A 423 32.30 -19.24 -29.69
CA ASN A 423 32.65 -18.93 -28.30
C ASN A 423 31.41 -18.48 -27.51
N LYS A 424 30.55 -19.44 -27.14
CA LYS A 424 29.31 -19.20 -26.42
C LYS A 424 29.56 -18.84 -24.93
N GLU A 425 30.71 -19.27 -24.38
CA GLU A 425 31.13 -18.90 -23.03
C GLU A 425 31.32 -17.38 -22.91
N ARG A 426 32.00 -16.75 -23.89
CA ARG A 426 32.15 -15.28 -23.90
C ARG A 426 30.80 -14.55 -23.89
N TYR A 427 29.81 -15.07 -24.62
CA TYR A 427 28.44 -14.56 -24.53
C TYR A 427 27.90 -14.66 -23.09
N SER A 428 28.02 -15.83 -22.46
CA SER A 428 27.50 -16.05 -21.11
C SER A 428 28.22 -15.20 -20.07
N ASP A 429 29.52 -15.05 -20.17
CA ASP A 429 30.32 -14.25 -19.23
C ASP A 429 29.92 -12.76 -19.31
N PHE A 430 29.62 -12.25 -20.50
CA PHE A 430 29.10 -10.90 -20.63
C PHE A 430 27.68 -10.76 -20.04
N MET A 431 26.81 -11.74 -20.23
CA MET A 431 25.46 -11.72 -19.62
C MET A 431 25.56 -11.77 -18.09
N LYS A 432 26.48 -12.51 -17.50
CA LYS A 432 26.78 -12.53 -16.07
C LYS A 432 27.36 -11.18 -15.60
N LYS A 433 28.24 -10.54 -16.38
CA LYS A 433 28.72 -9.18 -16.13
C LYS A 433 27.57 -8.18 -16.05
N LEU A 434 26.49 -8.38 -16.81
CA LEU A 434 25.25 -7.59 -16.73
C LEU A 434 24.31 -8.02 -15.60
N HIS A 435 24.72 -8.91 -14.70
CA HIS A 435 23.94 -9.39 -13.55
C HIS A 435 22.63 -10.11 -13.95
N LEU A 436 22.58 -10.72 -15.16
CA LEU A 436 21.36 -11.33 -15.70
C LEU A 436 21.13 -12.79 -15.24
N ASP A 437 22.03 -13.35 -14.46
CA ASP A 437 21.95 -14.68 -13.85
C ASP A 437 21.64 -14.63 -12.33
N GLN A 438 21.47 -13.43 -11.77
CA GLN A 438 21.29 -13.19 -10.35
C GLN A 438 20.02 -12.36 -10.08
N THR A 439 19.58 -12.39 -8.84
CA THR A 439 18.51 -11.52 -8.32
C THR A 439 19.02 -10.09 -8.15
N VAL A 440 18.10 -9.15 -8.07
CA VAL A 440 18.43 -7.72 -7.94
C VAL A 440 18.28 -7.18 -6.48
N GLY A 441 18.10 -8.10 -5.51
CA GLY A 441 18.08 -7.76 -4.08
C GLY A 441 16.68 -7.71 -3.46
N LEU A 442 15.68 -8.34 -4.08
CA LEU A 442 14.31 -8.40 -3.57
C LEU A 442 13.86 -9.82 -3.19
N GLU A 443 14.81 -10.70 -2.84
CA GLU A 443 14.53 -12.10 -2.45
C GLU A 443 13.58 -12.20 -1.27
N ALA A 444 13.73 -11.32 -0.28
CA ALA A 444 12.83 -11.24 0.86
C ALA A 444 11.37 -10.98 0.47
N PHE A 445 11.13 -10.33 -0.68
CA PHE A 445 9.82 -10.06 -1.25
C PHE A 445 9.37 -11.11 -2.25
N GLY A 446 10.09 -12.20 -2.39
CA GLY A 446 9.75 -13.33 -3.26
C GLY A 446 10.31 -13.24 -4.68
N GLU A 447 11.40 -12.50 -4.87
CA GLU A 447 12.13 -12.50 -6.15
C GLU A 447 12.65 -13.89 -6.47
N LYS A 448 12.41 -14.32 -7.69
CA LYS A 448 12.92 -15.58 -8.21
C LYS A 448 14.21 -15.35 -8.98
N LYS A 449 15.16 -16.25 -8.77
CA LYS A 449 16.40 -16.27 -9.57
C LYS A 449 16.05 -16.37 -11.06
N PRO A 450 16.74 -15.62 -11.94
CA PRO A 450 16.62 -15.78 -13.39
C PRO A 450 16.86 -17.20 -13.85
N LEU A 451 16.18 -17.61 -14.92
CA LEU A 451 16.49 -18.88 -15.58
C LEU A 451 17.47 -18.63 -16.71
N PHE A 452 18.74 -18.84 -16.40
CA PHE A 452 19.87 -18.71 -17.32
C PHE A 452 20.61 -20.04 -17.41
N GLN A 453 20.13 -20.95 -18.30
CA GLN A 453 20.71 -22.30 -18.44
C GLN A 453 22.10 -22.25 -19.03
N ASP A 454 22.99 -23.13 -18.59
CA ASP A 454 24.29 -23.33 -19.15
C ASP A 454 24.20 -24.03 -20.53
N TRP A 455 25.18 -23.75 -21.42
CA TRP A 455 25.25 -24.37 -22.75
C TRP A 455 25.39 -25.89 -22.70
N LYS A 456 26.03 -26.42 -21.66
CA LYS A 456 26.23 -27.84 -21.42
C LYS A 456 24.96 -28.59 -20.99
N GLU A 457 23.98 -27.86 -20.51
CA GLU A 457 22.73 -28.42 -19.98
C GLU A 457 21.61 -28.51 -21.03
N VAL A 458 21.88 -28.03 -22.26
CA VAL A 458 20.86 -27.97 -23.31
C VAL A 458 21.21 -28.86 -24.50
N PRO A 459 20.20 -29.52 -25.10
CA PRO A 459 20.42 -30.42 -26.26
C PRO A 459 20.90 -29.68 -27.51
N ASP A 460 20.53 -28.40 -27.69
CA ASP A 460 20.85 -27.60 -28.87
C ASP A 460 21.33 -26.20 -28.45
N PRO A 461 22.66 -26.06 -28.16
CA PRO A 461 23.28 -24.77 -27.81
C PRO A 461 23.19 -23.73 -28.93
N ASN A 462 23.15 -24.16 -30.18
CA ASN A 462 23.08 -23.26 -31.34
C ASN A 462 21.69 -22.59 -31.40
N SER A 463 20.64 -23.40 -31.29
CA SER A 463 19.28 -22.86 -31.19
C SER A 463 19.11 -21.94 -29.96
N MET A 464 19.74 -22.28 -28.84
CA MET A 464 19.73 -21.43 -27.65
C MET A 464 20.40 -20.07 -27.92
N LEU A 465 21.59 -20.03 -28.51
CA LEU A 465 22.29 -18.79 -28.80
C LEU A 465 21.47 -17.88 -29.73
N VAL A 466 20.98 -18.43 -30.84
CA VAL A 466 20.15 -17.70 -31.82
C VAL A 466 18.90 -17.14 -31.16
N ARG A 467 18.21 -17.91 -30.33
CA ARG A 467 16.97 -17.49 -29.69
C ARG A 467 17.19 -16.51 -28.51
N ARG A 468 18.31 -16.66 -27.77
CA ARG A 468 18.67 -15.71 -26.71
C ARG A 468 19.00 -14.33 -27.26
N SER A 469 19.48 -14.20 -28.48
CA SER A 469 19.81 -12.90 -29.09
C SER A 469 18.63 -11.92 -29.12
N PHE A 470 17.38 -12.44 -29.08
CA PHE A 470 16.16 -11.64 -29.07
C PHE A 470 15.20 -12.00 -27.91
N GLY A 471 15.73 -12.61 -26.82
CA GLY A 471 15.06 -12.75 -25.53
C GLY A 471 14.17 -13.97 -25.36
N TYR A 472 14.44 -15.06 -26.08
CA TYR A 472 13.87 -16.38 -25.81
C TYR A 472 14.89 -17.29 -25.14
N ARG A 473 14.48 -18.39 -24.53
CA ARG A 473 15.37 -19.33 -23.81
C ARG A 473 16.14 -18.71 -22.65
N ILE A 474 15.64 -17.59 -22.14
CA ILE A 474 16.01 -16.95 -20.89
C ILE A 474 14.73 -16.47 -20.22
N LYS A 475 14.61 -16.58 -18.92
CA LYS A 475 13.44 -16.04 -18.22
C LYS A 475 13.88 -15.08 -17.13
N LEU A 476 13.37 -13.87 -17.20
CA LEU A 476 13.60 -12.76 -16.28
C LEU A 476 12.27 -12.29 -15.70
N SER A 477 12.29 -11.79 -14.48
CA SER A 477 11.15 -11.07 -13.93
C SER A 477 11.11 -9.62 -14.46
N PRO A 478 9.94 -8.97 -14.48
CA PRO A 478 9.83 -7.56 -14.88
C PRO A 478 10.76 -6.63 -14.09
N ILE A 479 11.00 -6.90 -12.80
CA ILE A 479 11.90 -6.08 -11.98
C ILE A 479 13.36 -6.20 -12.43
N GLN A 480 13.81 -7.37 -12.89
CA GLN A 480 15.16 -7.56 -13.45
C GLN A 480 15.31 -6.83 -14.79
N VAL A 481 14.27 -6.85 -15.62
CA VAL A 481 14.26 -6.11 -16.89
C VAL A 481 14.35 -4.61 -16.65
N ILE A 482 13.51 -4.03 -15.77
CA ILE A 482 13.56 -2.58 -15.52
C ILE A 482 14.89 -2.16 -14.90
N THR A 483 15.49 -2.97 -14.04
CA THR A 483 16.80 -2.70 -13.41
C THR A 483 17.91 -2.57 -14.44
N LEU A 484 17.90 -3.41 -15.49
CA LEU A 484 18.85 -3.29 -16.61
C LEU A 484 18.68 -1.98 -17.40
N TYR A 485 17.43 -1.57 -17.68
CA TYR A 485 17.15 -0.30 -18.35
C TYR A 485 17.46 0.90 -17.47
N ASN A 486 17.20 0.78 -16.17
CA ASN A 486 17.56 1.79 -15.20
C ASN A 486 19.08 2.01 -15.14
N ALA A 487 19.89 0.97 -15.32
CA ALA A 487 21.35 1.13 -15.39
C ALA A 487 21.77 2.04 -16.55
N ILE A 488 21.14 1.92 -17.72
CA ILE A 488 21.40 2.81 -18.87
C ILE A 488 20.97 4.26 -18.56
N ALA A 489 19.80 4.40 -17.94
CA ALA A 489 19.31 5.69 -17.49
C ALA A 489 20.22 6.33 -16.42
N ASN A 490 20.81 5.50 -15.55
CA ASN A 490 21.69 5.89 -14.43
C ASN A 490 23.18 5.86 -14.79
N ASP A 491 23.55 6.42 -15.93
CA ASP A 491 24.92 6.60 -16.39
C ASP A 491 25.76 5.31 -16.43
N GLY A 492 25.11 4.17 -16.72
CA GLY A 492 25.74 2.86 -16.78
C GLY A 492 25.91 2.16 -15.45
N LYS A 493 25.48 2.75 -14.35
CA LYS A 493 25.55 2.17 -13.01
C LYS A 493 24.29 1.39 -12.68
N MET A 494 24.40 0.09 -12.48
CA MET A 494 23.27 -0.75 -12.07
C MET A 494 23.14 -0.75 -10.54
N ILE A 495 21.97 -0.39 -10.05
CA ILE A 495 21.65 -0.31 -8.62
C ILE A 495 20.46 -1.22 -8.29
N SER A 496 20.43 -1.75 -7.08
CA SER A 496 19.30 -2.55 -6.62
C SER A 496 18.04 -1.70 -6.45
N PRO A 497 16.87 -2.19 -6.87
CA PRO A 497 15.61 -1.56 -6.50
C PRO A 497 15.36 -1.69 -5.00
N ILE A 498 14.74 -0.69 -4.39
CA ILE A 498 14.34 -0.69 -2.98
C ILE A 498 12.85 -0.39 -2.82
N LEU A 499 12.21 -1.08 -1.88
CA LEU A 499 10.79 -0.91 -1.55
C LEU A 499 10.57 -0.24 -0.19
N VAL A 500 11.58 -0.30 0.68
CA VAL A 500 11.53 0.29 2.04
C VAL A 500 12.68 1.27 2.17
N ARG A 501 12.36 2.50 2.57
CA ARG A 501 13.32 3.59 2.75
C ARG A 501 13.93 3.57 4.13
N GLU A 502 13.09 3.43 5.17
CA GLU A 502 13.54 3.54 6.56
C GLU A 502 12.57 2.89 7.54
N LEU A 503 13.08 2.63 8.74
CA LEU A 503 12.29 2.26 9.92
C LEU A 503 12.31 3.44 10.89
N ARG A 504 11.14 3.79 11.45
CA ARG A 504 10.96 4.89 12.40
C ARG A 504 10.40 4.41 13.73
N ARG A 505 10.73 5.11 14.80
CA ARG A 505 10.06 5.02 16.10
C ARG A 505 9.66 6.41 16.54
N ASP A 506 8.39 6.63 16.80
CA ASP A 506 7.84 7.92 17.24
C ASP A 506 8.23 9.09 16.32
N GLY A 507 8.38 8.81 15.02
CA GLY A 507 8.81 9.77 14.00
C GLY A 507 10.33 9.81 13.76
N ASP A 508 11.15 9.34 14.69
CA ASP A 508 12.61 9.33 14.55
C ASP A 508 13.11 8.14 13.74
N VAL A 509 14.07 8.39 12.83
CA VAL A 509 14.67 7.37 11.99
C VAL A 509 15.60 6.48 12.80
N VAL A 510 15.22 5.20 12.95
CA VAL A 510 16.04 4.17 13.63
C VAL A 510 17.00 3.50 12.63
N LYS A 511 16.55 3.27 11.40
CA LYS A 511 17.34 2.63 10.35
C LYS A 511 16.99 3.22 8.99
N HIS A 512 18.01 3.54 8.22
CA HIS A 512 17.86 3.99 6.83
C HIS A 512 18.44 2.93 5.90
N PHE A 513 17.69 2.55 4.85
CA PHE A 513 18.13 1.60 3.84
C PHE A 513 18.74 2.35 2.66
N LYS A 514 19.96 1.97 2.30
CA LYS A 514 20.67 2.56 1.16
C LYS A 514 20.65 1.61 -0.01
N THR A 515 20.49 2.16 -1.19
CA THR A 515 20.60 1.44 -2.44
C THR A 515 21.99 0.80 -2.59
N GLN A 516 22.02 -0.48 -2.97
CA GLN A 516 23.27 -1.19 -3.25
C GLN A 516 23.62 -1.09 -4.73
N THR A 517 24.90 -0.98 -5.02
CA THR A 517 25.41 -1.07 -6.38
C THR A 517 25.57 -2.55 -6.75
N LEU A 518 24.88 -2.98 -7.81
CA LEU A 518 24.98 -4.34 -8.36
C LEU A 518 26.13 -4.45 -9.35
N VAL A 519 26.25 -3.45 -10.26
CA VAL A 519 27.32 -3.34 -11.23
C VAL A 519 27.72 -1.88 -11.34
N ASP A 520 29.00 -1.58 -11.12
CA ASP A 520 29.49 -0.20 -11.18
C ASP A 520 29.42 0.37 -12.60
N LYS A 521 29.66 -0.44 -13.61
CA LYS A 521 29.68 -0.03 -15.01
C LYS A 521 29.26 -1.18 -15.93
N VAL A 522 28.08 -1.10 -16.51
CA VAL A 522 27.53 -2.14 -17.40
C VAL A 522 28.19 -2.09 -18.80
N CYS A 523 28.75 -0.95 -19.21
CA CYS A 523 29.44 -0.75 -20.48
C CYS A 523 30.32 0.50 -20.43
N SER A 524 31.11 0.70 -21.52
CA SER A 524 31.92 1.90 -21.73
C SER A 524 31.06 3.16 -21.95
N GLU A 525 31.64 4.34 -21.70
CA GLU A 525 30.99 5.64 -21.95
C GLU A 525 30.60 5.82 -23.44
N ARG A 526 31.39 5.29 -24.35
CA ARG A 526 31.10 5.31 -25.77
C ARG A 526 29.83 4.51 -26.05
N THR A 527 29.81 3.27 -25.61
CA THR A 527 28.64 2.36 -25.76
C THR A 527 27.39 2.94 -25.11
N LEU A 528 27.52 3.49 -23.92
CA LEU A 528 26.41 4.11 -23.22
C LEU A 528 25.75 5.23 -24.04
N ARG A 529 26.56 6.15 -24.59
CA ARG A 529 26.03 7.24 -25.44
C ARG A 529 25.29 6.72 -26.67
N GLU A 530 25.88 5.71 -27.35
CA GLU A 530 25.22 5.16 -28.53
C GLU A 530 23.94 4.40 -28.20
N VAL A 531 23.94 3.58 -27.15
CA VAL A 531 22.74 2.85 -26.70
C VAL A 531 21.60 3.81 -26.31
N ARG A 532 21.90 4.92 -25.65
CA ARG A 532 20.90 5.96 -25.32
C ARG A 532 20.27 6.52 -26.60
N LYS A 533 21.06 6.91 -27.59
CA LYS A 533 20.54 7.38 -28.89
C LYS A 533 19.69 6.33 -29.61
N LEU A 534 20.14 5.07 -29.58
CA LEU A 534 19.38 3.96 -30.17
C LEU A 534 18.03 3.74 -29.47
N LEU A 535 17.98 3.79 -28.14
CA LEU A 535 16.71 3.66 -27.39
C LEU A 535 15.78 4.87 -27.58
N GLU A 536 16.34 6.07 -27.75
CA GLU A 536 15.59 7.28 -28.08
C GLU A 536 14.96 7.16 -29.48
N SER A 537 15.71 6.62 -30.47
CA SER A 537 15.16 6.39 -31.81
C SER A 537 13.99 5.42 -31.84
N VAL A 538 13.92 4.45 -30.92
CA VAL A 538 12.74 3.58 -30.76
C VAL A 538 11.50 4.40 -30.37
N GLY A 539 11.66 5.39 -29.48
CA GLY A 539 10.58 6.27 -29.02
C GLY A 539 10.13 7.29 -30.08
N THR A 540 11.04 7.75 -30.95
CA THR A 540 10.77 8.81 -31.92
C THR A 540 10.42 8.30 -33.30
N GLU A 541 11.06 7.25 -33.77
CA GLU A 541 10.99 6.75 -35.16
C GLU A 541 10.57 5.28 -35.24
N GLY A 542 10.82 4.49 -34.19
CA GLY A 542 10.64 3.05 -34.16
C GLY A 542 9.28 2.58 -33.62
N THR A 543 9.30 1.38 -33.02
CA THR A 543 8.10 0.71 -32.50
C THR A 543 7.40 1.43 -31.34
N GLY A 544 8.05 2.41 -30.69
CA GLY A 544 7.48 3.28 -29.68
C GLY A 544 6.93 4.61 -30.20
N ALA A 545 7.20 4.96 -31.47
CA ALA A 545 6.88 6.26 -32.05
C ALA A 545 5.38 6.62 -31.99
N GLY A 546 4.49 5.64 -32.11
CA GLY A 546 3.05 5.87 -31.98
C GLY A 546 2.60 6.38 -30.60
N PHE A 547 3.46 6.27 -29.58
CA PHE A 547 3.19 6.73 -28.22
C PHE A 547 3.94 8.01 -27.86
N PHE A 548 5.16 8.22 -28.36
CA PHE A 548 6.06 9.27 -27.88
C PHE A 548 6.51 10.29 -28.93
N ARG A 549 6.24 10.10 -30.23
CA ARG A 549 6.64 11.04 -31.29
C ARG A 549 6.11 12.47 -31.04
N ASP A 550 4.92 12.61 -30.50
CA ASP A 550 4.25 13.90 -30.30
C ASP A 550 4.57 14.56 -28.94
N THR A 551 5.48 13.98 -28.15
CA THR A 551 5.95 14.60 -26.90
C THR A 551 6.96 15.71 -27.25
N THR A 552 6.46 16.94 -27.43
CA THR A 552 7.28 18.08 -27.89
C THR A 552 8.16 18.70 -26.81
N LEU A 553 7.88 18.39 -25.53
CA LEU A 553 8.55 19.01 -24.39
C LEU A 553 9.64 18.13 -23.78
N TYR A 554 9.60 16.83 -24.03
CA TYR A 554 10.59 15.87 -23.56
C TYR A 554 10.69 14.69 -24.52
N THR A 555 11.87 14.08 -24.59
CA THR A 555 12.08 12.84 -25.35
C THR A 555 12.05 11.63 -24.43
N VAL A 556 11.62 10.50 -24.96
CA VAL A 556 11.48 9.24 -24.24
C VAL A 556 12.32 8.18 -24.94
N ALA A 557 13.24 7.59 -24.23
CA ALA A 557 13.95 6.40 -24.66
C ALA A 557 13.12 5.17 -24.28
N ALA A 558 12.84 4.29 -25.24
CA ALA A 558 11.92 3.19 -25.01
C ALA A 558 12.34 1.89 -25.71
N LYS A 559 11.74 0.78 -25.30
CA LYS A 559 11.80 -0.49 -26.03
C LYS A 559 10.52 -1.29 -25.82
N THR A 560 9.95 -1.77 -26.93
CA THR A 560 8.83 -2.71 -26.90
C THR A 560 9.36 -4.15 -26.90
N GLY A 561 8.59 -5.04 -26.29
CA GLY A 561 8.86 -6.48 -26.27
C GLY A 561 7.59 -7.29 -26.48
N THR A 562 7.69 -8.35 -27.26
CA THR A 562 6.64 -9.34 -27.46
C THR A 562 7.28 -10.70 -27.38
N ALA A 563 6.78 -11.57 -26.51
CA ALA A 563 7.17 -12.97 -26.42
C ALA A 563 5.95 -13.87 -26.43
N GLN A 564 6.05 -15.02 -27.08
CA GLN A 564 5.09 -16.10 -26.88
C GLN A 564 5.30 -16.66 -25.47
N TYR A 565 4.20 -16.91 -24.76
CA TYR A 565 4.28 -17.45 -23.41
C TYR A 565 4.11 -18.97 -23.42
N ALA A 566 5.01 -19.65 -22.71
CA ALA A 566 4.91 -21.08 -22.42
C ALA A 566 5.36 -21.35 -20.98
N ASP A 567 4.68 -22.28 -20.33
CA ASP A 567 5.05 -22.84 -19.02
C ASP A 567 4.81 -24.37 -19.02
N ASP A 568 4.85 -25.01 -17.87
CA ASP A 568 4.67 -26.48 -17.75
C ASP A 568 3.29 -26.99 -18.23
N LYS A 569 2.29 -26.10 -18.34
CA LYS A 569 0.91 -26.41 -18.72
C LYS A 569 0.51 -25.81 -20.07
N ILE A 570 1.20 -24.76 -20.51
CA ILE A 570 0.86 -23.94 -21.68
C ILE A 570 2.02 -24.01 -22.66
N GLY A 571 1.76 -24.50 -23.88
CA GLY A 571 2.72 -24.53 -24.96
C GLY A 571 2.71 -23.24 -25.81
N TYR A 572 3.76 -22.99 -26.57
CA TYR A 572 3.85 -21.85 -27.50
C TYR A 572 2.71 -21.81 -28.53
N ARG A 573 2.12 -22.96 -28.87
CA ARG A 573 1.01 -23.06 -29.84
C ARG A 573 -0.35 -22.65 -29.28
N ASP A 574 -0.47 -22.49 -27.95
CA ASP A 574 -1.74 -22.18 -27.28
C ASP A 574 -2.14 -20.70 -27.40
N GLY A 575 -1.28 -19.88 -28.03
CA GLY A 575 -1.56 -18.52 -28.40
C GLY A 575 -1.56 -17.54 -27.23
N TYR A 576 -0.75 -17.79 -26.21
CA TYR A 576 -0.51 -16.85 -25.10
C TYR A 576 0.72 -15.99 -25.38
N TYR A 577 0.67 -14.73 -24.97
CA TYR A 577 1.70 -13.74 -25.25
C TYR A 577 1.96 -12.87 -24.02
N ILE A 578 3.22 -12.46 -23.90
CA ILE A 578 3.67 -11.39 -22.99
C ILE A 578 4.01 -10.18 -23.86
N GLY A 579 3.29 -9.08 -23.65
CA GLY A 579 3.60 -7.79 -24.25
C GLY A 579 4.18 -6.85 -23.22
N SER A 580 5.34 -6.27 -23.49
CA SER A 580 6.03 -5.36 -22.58
C SER A 580 6.41 -4.06 -23.27
N MET A 581 6.45 -2.98 -22.50
CA MET A 581 7.14 -1.75 -22.88
C MET A 581 7.89 -1.21 -21.66
N VAL A 582 9.15 -0.89 -21.85
CA VAL A 582 9.99 -0.19 -20.89
C VAL A 582 10.44 1.12 -21.49
N ALA A 583 10.46 2.17 -20.66
CA ALA A 583 10.87 3.50 -21.07
C ALA A 583 11.55 4.23 -19.90
N TYR A 584 12.49 5.12 -20.22
CA TYR A 584 12.99 6.11 -19.26
C TYR A 584 12.90 7.51 -19.86
N PHE A 585 12.73 8.48 -18.99
CA PHE A 585 12.56 9.87 -19.42
C PHE A 585 12.98 10.88 -18.35
N PRO A 586 13.28 12.14 -18.74
CA PRO A 586 13.63 12.55 -20.11
C PRO A 586 14.84 11.78 -20.63
N ALA A 587 14.95 11.50 -21.94
CA ALA A 587 16.02 10.66 -22.47
C ALA A 587 17.44 11.22 -22.22
N HIS A 588 17.59 12.57 -22.19
CA HIS A 588 18.86 13.25 -21.98
C HIS A 588 19.29 13.36 -20.50
N ASN A 589 18.33 13.48 -19.57
CA ASN A 589 18.57 13.54 -18.13
C ASN A 589 17.50 12.71 -17.39
N PRO A 590 17.64 11.36 -17.41
CA PRO A 590 16.60 10.49 -16.90
C PRO A 590 16.33 10.63 -15.40
N ARG A 591 15.06 10.78 -15.06
CA ARG A 591 14.60 10.80 -13.66
C ARG A 591 13.81 9.54 -13.29
N TYR A 592 13.05 9.00 -14.24
CA TYR A 592 12.20 7.84 -14.02
C TYR A 592 12.36 6.79 -15.10
N THR A 593 12.31 5.53 -14.68
CA THR A 593 12.17 4.36 -15.55
C THR A 593 10.82 3.72 -15.28
N VAL A 594 10.07 3.45 -16.35
CA VAL A 594 8.72 2.88 -16.28
C VAL A 594 8.67 1.61 -17.11
N LEU A 595 8.13 0.54 -16.56
CA LEU A 595 7.90 -0.71 -17.28
C LEU A 595 6.45 -1.16 -17.05
N THR A 596 5.78 -1.56 -18.13
CA THR A 596 4.51 -2.30 -18.08
C THR A 596 4.67 -3.61 -18.83
N THR A 597 4.19 -4.69 -18.23
CA THR A 597 4.13 -6.04 -18.82
C THR A 597 2.72 -6.58 -18.69
N ILE A 598 2.15 -7.06 -19.81
CA ILE A 598 0.78 -7.60 -19.87
C ILE A 598 0.80 -9.00 -20.50
N HIS A 599 0.16 -9.95 -19.82
CA HIS A 599 -0.06 -11.30 -20.29
C HIS A 599 -1.47 -11.45 -20.86
N THR A 600 -1.54 -11.86 -22.10
CA THR A 600 -2.83 -12.03 -22.80
C THR A 600 -2.86 -13.32 -23.63
N LYS A 601 -4.06 -13.75 -23.97
CA LYS A 601 -4.29 -14.76 -25.00
C LYS A 601 -4.68 -14.07 -26.30
N ARG A 602 -4.19 -14.56 -27.44
CA ARG A 602 -4.57 -14.04 -28.76
C ARG A 602 -6.08 -14.09 -28.95
N GLN A 603 -6.67 -12.98 -29.31
CA GLN A 603 -8.12 -12.81 -29.52
C GLN A 603 -8.36 -12.07 -30.84
N ALA A 604 -9.48 -12.38 -31.52
CA ALA A 604 -9.87 -11.68 -32.73
C ALA A 604 -10.09 -10.17 -32.44
N GLY A 605 -9.58 -9.32 -33.31
CA GLY A 605 -9.74 -7.87 -33.19
C GLY A 605 -8.89 -7.20 -32.10
N LYS A 606 -8.05 -7.96 -31.37
CA LYS A 606 -7.15 -7.42 -30.33
C LYS A 606 -5.69 -7.68 -30.67
N SER A 607 -4.83 -6.74 -30.31
CA SER A 607 -3.39 -6.89 -30.49
C SER A 607 -2.76 -7.72 -29.37
N TYR A 608 -1.74 -8.50 -29.71
CA TYR A 608 -0.90 -9.20 -28.76
C TYR A 608 0.55 -8.65 -28.74
N TYR A 609 0.82 -7.61 -29.53
CA TYR A 609 2.12 -6.94 -29.55
C TYR A 609 2.33 -6.03 -28.34
N GLY A 610 3.59 -5.96 -27.87
CA GLY A 610 3.95 -5.20 -26.67
C GLY A 610 3.63 -3.71 -26.75
N GLY A 611 3.81 -3.08 -27.91
CA GLY A 611 3.44 -1.68 -28.10
C GLY A 611 1.96 -1.43 -27.77
N PRO A 612 1.00 -1.97 -28.54
CA PRO A 612 -0.43 -1.79 -28.29
C PRO A 612 -0.91 -2.31 -26.93
N LEU A 613 -0.28 -3.34 -26.35
CA LEU A 613 -0.66 -3.85 -25.02
C LEU A 613 -0.20 -2.92 -23.90
N SER A 614 1.08 -2.59 -23.85
CA SER A 614 1.71 -1.92 -22.70
C SER A 614 1.97 -0.43 -22.92
N GLY A 615 2.10 0.00 -24.19
CA GLY A 615 2.39 1.38 -24.56
C GLY A 615 1.40 2.42 -24.03
N PRO A 616 0.08 2.20 -24.12
CA PRO A 616 -0.90 3.13 -23.58
C PRO A 616 -0.73 3.41 -22.08
N VAL A 617 -0.40 2.39 -21.30
CA VAL A 617 -0.17 2.52 -19.84
C VAL A 617 1.11 3.33 -19.59
N VAL A 618 2.23 2.93 -20.24
CA VAL A 618 3.52 3.63 -20.08
C VAL A 618 3.38 5.10 -20.48
N LYS A 619 2.75 5.41 -21.63
CA LYS A 619 2.51 6.80 -22.07
C LYS A 619 1.76 7.61 -21.02
N LYS A 620 0.65 7.09 -20.48
CA LYS A 620 -0.17 7.79 -19.52
C LYS A 620 0.56 8.03 -18.20
N VAL A 621 1.33 7.04 -17.71
CA VAL A 621 2.16 7.17 -16.50
C VAL A 621 3.28 8.19 -16.71
N VAL A 622 4.01 8.11 -17.82
CA VAL A 622 5.05 9.08 -18.19
C VAL A 622 4.50 10.50 -18.27
N THR A 623 3.34 10.67 -18.93
CA THR A 623 2.67 11.97 -19.05
C THR A 623 2.26 12.52 -17.67
N TYR A 624 1.74 11.66 -16.79
CA TYR A 624 1.39 12.07 -15.43
C TYR A 624 2.63 12.55 -14.65
N LEU A 625 3.70 11.74 -14.63
CA LEU A 625 4.94 12.08 -13.93
C LEU A 625 5.56 13.39 -14.48
N TYR A 626 5.53 13.58 -15.80
CA TYR A 626 6.01 14.82 -16.40
C TYR A 626 5.18 16.04 -15.96
N ASN A 627 3.86 15.92 -15.95
CA ASN A 627 2.97 17.02 -15.58
C ASN A 627 2.99 17.34 -14.07
N ARG A 628 3.32 16.38 -13.23
CA ARG A 628 3.42 16.55 -11.77
C ARG A 628 4.65 17.35 -11.37
N GLU A 629 5.75 17.09 -12.02
CA GLU A 629 7.02 17.74 -11.73
C GLU A 629 7.07 19.14 -12.36
N HIS A 630 7.56 20.14 -11.60
CA HIS A 630 7.66 21.53 -12.05
C HIS A 630 9.08 22.00 -12.27
N ASP A 631 10.07 21.22 -11.83
CA ASP A 631 11.49 21.55 -11.81
C ASP A 631 12.31 20.81 -12.87
N TRP A 632 11.66 20.45 -13.98
CA TRP A 632 12.39 19.88 -15.11
C TRP A 632 13.46 20.86 -15.57
N ASP A 633 14.71 20.36 -15.65
CA ASP A 633 15.78 21.09 -16.32
C ASP A 633 15.52 21.08 -17.84
N LEU A 634 14.68 22.02 -18.25
CA LEU A 634 14.39 22.30 -19.65
C LEU A 634 15.44 23.22 -20.24
N SER A 635 16.71 23.13 -19.77
CA SER A 635 17.81 23.97 -20.24
C SER A 635 17.84 23.98 -21.76
N PRO A 636 17.67 25.14 -22.39
CA PRO A 636 17.61 25.24 -23.84
C PRO A 636 18.92 24.87 -24.56
N GLU A 637 19.98 24.68 -23.81
CA GLU A 637 21.34 24.49 -24.33
C GLU A 637 21.56 23.12 -25.04
N ASN A 638 20.70 22.12 -24.77
CA ASN A 638 20.86 20.78 -25.33
C ASN A 638 19.76 20.35 -26.31
N SER A 639 18.77 21.17 -26.59
CA SER A 639 17.82 20.87 -27.66
C SER A 639 18.39 21.36 -28.98
N GLY A 640 18.82 20.42 -29.83
CA GLY A 640 18.97 20.71 -31.26
C GLY A 640 17.68 21.38 -31.75
N GLU A 641 17.77 22.30 -32.68
CA GLU A 641 16.71 23.19 -33.21
C GLU A 641 15.51 23.41 -32.27
N LYS A 642 15.51 24.56 -31.61
CA LYS A 642 14.41 25.00 -30.74
C LYS A 642 13.11 25.03 -31.55
N HIS A 643 12.26 24.05 -31.37
CA HIS A 643 10.92 24.06 -31.94
C HIS A 643 10.04 24.98 -31.10
N TYR A 644 9.87 26.20 -31.58
CA TYR A 644 8.93 27.16 -31.01
C TYR A 644 7.48 26.73 -31.28
N PRO A 645 6.54 27.00 -30.34
CA PRO A 645 5.15 26.64 -30.56
C PRO A 645 4.62 27.26 -31.85
N ARG A 646 4.14 26.42 -32.76
CA ARG A 646 3.60 26.81 -34.08
C ARG A 646 2.33 27.65 -34.01
N ARG A 647 1.75 27.86 -32.82
CA ARG A 647 0.54 28.65 -32.59
C ARG A 647 0.70 29.49 -31.33
N ILE A 648 0.85 30.79 -31.52
CA ILE A 648 0.75 31.78 -30.43
C ILE A 648 -0.61 32.45 -30.61
N LYS A 649 -1.40 32.54 -29.53
CA LYS A 649 -2.69 33.24 -29.58
C LYS A 649 -2.47 34.75 -29.53
N GLY A 650 -3.33 35.51 -30.24
CA GLY A 650 -3.43 36.94 -30.05
C GLY A 650 -3.86 37.32 -28.63
N GLY A 651 -3.54 38.53 -28.19
CA GLY A 651 -3.86 39.00 -26.86
C GLY A 651 -3.24 40.35 -26.58
N ASP A 652 -3.17 40.78 -25.31
CA ASP A 652 -2.49 41.99 -24.92
C ASP A 652 -0.98 41.97 -25.31
N ILE A 653 -0.54 42.93 -26.10
CA ILE A 653 0.83 42.97 -26.67
C ILE A 653 1.90 42.99 -25.56
N ALA A 654 1.66 43.62 -24.43
CA ALA A 654 2.63 43.67 -23.36
C ALA A 654 2.81 42.31 -22.68
N GLN A 655 1.72 41.55 -22.56
CA GLN A 655 1.74 40.16 -22.04
C GLN A 655 2.35 39.19 -23.03
N ILE A 656 1.96 39.28 -24.31
CA ILE A 656 2.55 38.44 -25.36
C ILE A 656 4.06 38.69 -25.45
N ARG A 657 4.54 39.94 -25.33
CA ARG A 657 5.95 40.28 -25.35
C ARG A 657 6.74 39.60 -24.23
N ARG A 658 6.20 39.63 -23.00
CA ARG A 658 6.82 38.90 -21.86
C ARG A 658 7.00 37.39 -22.11
N ILE A 659 6.01 36.78 -22.76
CA ILE A 659 6.05 35.36 -23.10
C ILE A 659 7.01 35.15 -24.29
N ALA A 660 6.92 35.98 -25.34
CA ALA A 660 7.71 35.86 -26.54
C ALA A 660 9.22 36.07 -26.28
N ASP A 661 9.58 37.05 -25.45
CA ASP A 661 10.98 37.29 -25.08
C ASP A 661 11.63 36.07 -24.41
N ARG A 662 10.84 35.28 -23.71
CA ARG A 662 11.32 34.08 -23.03
C ARG A 662 11.24 32.79 -23.87
N PHE A 663 10.20 32.64 -24.67
CA PHE A 663 9.87 31.39 -25.36
C PHE A 663 9.91 31.49 -26.90
N SER A 664 10.04 32.68 -27.48
CA SER A 664 10.04 32.85 -28.93
C SER A 664 10.87 34.06 -29.36
N PRO A 665 12.20 33.99 -29.31
CA PRO A 665 13.11 35.10 -29.63
C PRO A 665 13.04 35.60 -31.08
N ARG A 666 12.36 34.89 -31.97
CA ARG A 666 12.11 35.32 -33.37
C ARG A 666 10.79 36.06 -33.53
N THR A 667 10.19 36.57 -32.45
CA THR A 667 8.95 37.31 -32.51
C THR A 667 9.24 38.79 -32.76
N SER A 668 8.71 39.35 -33.81
CA SER A 668 8.74 40.76 -34.12
C SER A 668 7.43 41.41 -33.69
N PHE A 669 7.53 42.66 -33.20
CA PHE A 669 6.38 43.44 -32.73
C PHE A 669 6.35 44.73 -33.53
N GLU A 670 5.27 44.95 -34.31
CA GLU A 670 5.04 46.20 -35.03
C GLU A 670 4.63 47.32 -34.08
N ASP A 671 3.91 46.99 -33.00
CA ASP A 671 3.40 47.95 -32.01
C ASP A 671 3.83 47.59 -30.56
N ARG A 672 3.73 48.56 -29.67
CA ARG A 672 4.16 48.41 -28.26
C ARG A 672 3.01 48.18 -27.27
N LYS A 673 1.79 48.55 -27.61
CA LYS A 673 0.59 48.45 -26.76
C LYS A 673 -0.65 48.10 -27.58
N GLY A 674 -1.66 47.56 -26.94
CA GLY A 674 -2.93 47.22 -27.53
C GLY A 674 -3.17 45.72 -27.67
N TRP A 675 -4.22 45.33 -28.35
CA TRP A 675 -4.52 43.94 -28.60
C TRP A 675 -3.84 43.45 -29.88
N GLY A 676 -2.96 42.47 -29.76
CA GLY A 676 -2.16 41.96 -30.86
C GLY A 676 -2.77 40.79 -31.58
N THR A 677 -2.71 40.79 -32.91
CA THR A 677 -2.90 39.62 -33.77
C THR A 677 -1.58 39.02 -34.14
N VAL A 678 -1.57 37.71 -34.29
CA VAL A 678 -0.37 36.91 -34.54
C VAL A 678 -0.38 36.46 -35.99
N ARG A 679 0.69 36.75 -36.74
CA ARG A 679 0.96 36.16 -38.07
C ARG A 679 2.21 35.31 -37.97
N ILE A 680 2.17 34.13 -38.58
CA ILE A 680 3.31 33.21 -38.66
C ILE A 680 3.60 33.01 -40.14
N ASP A 681 4.84 33.27 -40.54
CA ASP A 681 5.30 33.04 -41.92
C ASP A 681 5.75 31.58 -42.14
N SER A 682 6.06 31.24 -43.40
CA SER A 682 6.53 29.90 -43.77
C SER A 682 7.88 29.51 -43.15
N LEU A 683 8.65 30.48 -42.64
CA LEU A 683 9.92 30.30 -41.98
C LEU A 683 9.78 30.26 -40.44
N SER A 684 8.53 30.21 -39.94
CA SER A 684 8.17 30.20 -38.52
C SER A 684 8.56 31.49 -37.76
N ASN A 685 8.73 32.62 -38.46
CA ASN A 685 8.83 33.91 -37.80
C ASN A 685 7.45 34.39 -37.38
N VAL A 686 7.36 34.90 -36.18
CA VAL A 686 6.11 35.38 -35.60
C VAL A 686 6.09 36.88 -35.63
N THR A 687 5.08 37.47 -36.30
CA THR A 687 4.87 38.94 -36.30
C THR A 687 3.59 39.25 -35.53
N ILE A 688 3.68 40.19 -34.58
CA ILE A 688 2.56 40.67 -33.79
C ILE A 688 2.28 42.11 -34.18
N SER A 689 1.11 42.34 -34.78
CA SER A 689 0.58 43.65 -35.13
C SER A 689 -0.66 43.93 -34.31
N THR A 690 -0.88 45.22 -34.04
CA THR A 690 -2.10 45.64 -33.34
C THR A 690 -3.32 45.39 -34.22
N LEU A 691 -4.34 44.76 -33.64
CA LEU A 691 -5.67 44.79 -34.26
C LEU A 691 -6.10 46.25 -34.34
N ALA A 692 -6.31 46.74 -35.56
CA ALA A 692 -6.79 48.10 -35.76
C ALA A 692 -8.09 48.27 -34.94
N GLN A 693 -8.01 49.09 -33.92
CA GLN A 693 -9.12 49.33 -33.00
C GLN A 693 -9.91 50.52 -33.53
N ASP A 694 -10.93 50.23 -34.32
CA ASP A 694 -12.06 51.13 -34.43
C ASP A 694 -13.06 50.77 -33.32
N ASP A 695 -13.13 51.63 -32.28
CA ASP A 695 -14.01 51.39 -31.12
C ASP A 695 -15.49 51.51 -31.52
N GLN A 696 -15.80 51.88 -32.75
CA GLN A 696 -17.16 52.04 -33.29
C GLN A 696 -17.62 50.85 -34.09
N THR A 697 -16.76 49.85 -34.36
CA THR A 697 -17.13 48.68 -35.14
C THR A 697 -16.96 47.36 -34.36
N MET A 698 -17.80 46.39 -34.71
CA MET A 698 -17.82 45.07 -34.11
C MET A 698 -16.55 44.29 -34.43
N PRO A 699 -15.75 43.85 -33.43
CA PRO A 699 -14.56 43.02 -33.66
C PRO A 699 -14.95 41.60 -34.07
N ASN A 700 -14.03 40.91 -34.77
CA ASN A 700 -14.16 39.49 -35.01
C ASN A 700 -13.63 38.74 -33.79
N VAL A 701 -14.52 38.09 -33.02
CA VAL A 701 -14.16 37.27 -31.86
C VAL A 701 -14.29 35.78 -32.13
N VAL A 702 -14.66 35.36 -33.36
CA VAL A 702 -14.73 33.95 -33.72
C VAL A 702 -13.35 33.30 -33.61
N GLY A 703 -13.26 32.14 -32.94
CA GLY A 703 -12.03 31.42 -32.65
C GLY A 703 -11.34 31.82 -31.35
N MET A 704 -11.77 32.91 -30.70
CA MET A 704 -11.20 33.35 -29.41
C MET A 704 -11.74 32.54 -28.25
N GLY A 705 -10.95 32.43 -27.17
CA GLY A 705 -11.45 31.91 -25.88
C GLY A 705 -12.46 32.90 -25.28
N LEU A 706 -13.35 32.40 -24.42
CA LEU A 706 -14.42 33.20 -23.80
C LEU A 706 -13.86 34.47 -23.13
N LYS A 707 -12.78 34.35 -22.34
CA LYS A 707 -12.16 35.46 -21.61
C LYS A 707 -11.69 36.58 -22.54
N ASP A 708 -11.04 36.22 -23.63
CA ASP A 708 -10.51 37.17 -24.60
C ASP A 708 -11.64 37.85 -25.39
N ALA A 709 -12.66 37.09 -25.77
CA ALA A 709 -13.84 37.60 -26.45
C ALA A 709 -14.63 38.58 -25.57
N LEU A 710 -14.86 38.25 -24.29
CA LEU A 710 -15.53 39.12 -23.34
C LEU A 710 -14.74 40.42 -23.15
N PHE A 711 -13.42 40.37 -22.96
CA PHE A 711 -12.59 41.53 -22.82
C PHE A 711 -12.70 42.49 -24.02
N LEU A 712 -12.60 41.94 -25.21
CA LEU A 712 -12.72 42.76 -26.46
C LEU A 712 -14.11 43.38 -26.67
N LEU A 713 -15.18 42.72 -26.32
CA LEU A 713 -16.53 43.18 -26.49
C LEU A 713 -16.96 44.14 -25.40
N GLU A 714 -16.67 43.82 -24.14
CA GLU A 714 -17.03 44.67 -23.00
C GLU A 714 -16.17 45.95 -22.92
N SER A 715 -14.90 45.91 -23.37
CA SER A 715 -14.06 47.13 -23.47
C SER A 715 -14.65 48.17 -24.44
N ARG A 716 -15.49 47.72 -25.41
CA ARG A 716 -16.27 48.58 -26.32
C ARG A 716 -17.63 48.97 -25.76
N GLY A 717 -17.90 48.61 -24.51
CA GLY A 717 -19.13 48.94 -23.81
C GLY A 717 -20.34 48.11 -24.27
N LEU A 718 -20.11 46.93 -24.89
CA LEU A 718 -21.19 46.02 -25.28
C LEU A 718 -21.60 45.14 -24.07
N LYS A 719 -22.91 44.79 -24.04
CA LYS A 719 -23.43 43.82 -23.08
C LYS A 719 -23.38 42.45 -23.74
N VAL A 720 -22.57 41.55 -23.18
CA VAL A 720 -22.31 40.24 -23.77
C VAL A 720 -23.12 39.15 -23.05
N SER A 721 -23.88 38.38 -23.82
CA SER A 721 -24.45 37.11 -23.38
C SER A 721 -23.74 35.95 -24.09
N PHE A 722 -23.52 34.84 -23.39
CA PHE A 722 -22.83 33.71 -24.00
C PHE A 722 -23.45 32.35 -23.61
N SER A 723 -23.24 31.35 -24.44
CA SER A 723 -23.65 29.98 -24.22
C SER A 723 -22.57 29.01 -24.74
N GLY A 724 -22.47 27.81 -24.14
CA GLY A 724 -21.48 26.79 -24.53
C GLY A 724 -20.15 26.86 -23.78
N ARG A 725 -19.16 26.08 -24.21
CA ARG A 725 -17.79 25.97 -23.62
C ARG A 725 -16.75 25.92 -24.74
N GLY A 726 -15.54 26.40 -24.46
CA GLY A 726 -14.41 26.34 -25.40
C GLY A 726 -14.15 27.68 -26.11
N SER A 727 -14.04 27.66 -27.46
CA SER A 727 -13.81 28.87 -28.29
C SER A 727 -15.10 29.36 -28.93
N VAL A 728 -15.14 30.69 -29.18
CA VAL A 728 -16.28 31.31 -29.85
C VAL A 728 -16.45 30.74 -31.26
N ARG A 729 -17.60 30.18 -31.54
CA ARG A 729 -17.98 29.62 -32.85
C ARG A 729 -18.86 30.55 -33.65
N TYR A 730 -19.64 31.38 -32.96
CA TYR A 730 -20.59 32.29 -33.59
C TYR A 730 -20.72 33.56 -32.73
N GLN A 731 -20.89 34.71 -33.42
CA GLN A 731 -21.24 36.00 -32.82
C GLN A 731 -22.47 36.56 -33.53
N SER A 732 -23.43 37.13 -32.79
CA SER A 732 -24.72 37.58 -33.31
C SER A 732 -24.67 38.86 -34.18
N ILE A 733 -23.59 39.63 -34.03
CA ILE A 733 -23.33 40.83 -34.84
C ILE A 733 -22.11 40.57 -35.71
N ALA A 734 -22.26 40.81 -37.03
CA ALA A 734 -21.16 40.57 -37.97
C ALA A 734 -19.95 41.49 -37.70
N PRO A 735 -18.71 40.99 -37.87
CA PRO A 735 -17.50 41.82 -37.76
C PRO A 735 -17.57 43.04 -38.71
N GLY A 736 -17.11 44.23 -38.25
CA GLY A 736 -17.15 45.46 -39.02
C GLY A 736 -18.48 46.21 -38.96
N THR A 737 -19.54 45.67 -38.40
CA THR A 737 -20.83 46.36 -38.20
C THR A 737 -20.66 47.49 -37.17
N ARG A 738 -21.22 48.68 -37.42
CA ARG A 738 -21.18 49.81 -36.49
C ARG A 738 -21.94 49.45 -35.21
N ILE A 739 -21.31 49.68 -34.08
CA ILE A 739 -21.84 49.34 -32.74
C ILE A 739 -22.05 50.62 -31.92
N SER A 740 -22.98 50.56 -30.98
CA SER A 740 -23.24 51.61 -30.01
C SER A 740 -22.98 51.09 -28.60
N ARG A 741 -22.46 51.95 -27.72
CA ARG A 741 -22.22 51.63 -26.30
C ARG A 741 -23.54 51.19 -25.64
N GLY A 742 -23.53 50.09 -24.92
CA GLY A 742 -24.73 49.48 -24.33
C GLY A 742 -25.45 48.46 -25.23
N GLY A 743 -25.02 48.31 -26.50
CA GLY A 743 -25.56 47.32 -27.42
C GLY A 743 -25.37 45.88 -26.90
N ALA A 744 -26.37 45.02 -27.18
CA ALA A 744 -26.30 43.61 -26.77
C ALA A 744 -25.69 42.74 -27.87
N VAL A 745 -24.79 41.83 -27.50
CA VAL A 745 -24.24 40.82 -28.42
C VAL A 745 -24.25 39.45 -27.75
N THR A 746 -24.60 38.44 -28.54
CA THR A 746 -24.58 37.05 -28.08
C THR A 746 -23.47 36.29 -28.80
N ILE A 747 -22.69 35.54 -28.05
CA ILE A 747 -21.67 34.64 -28.58
C ILE A 747 -21.95 33.20 -28.19
N THR A 748 -21.72 32.26 -29.10
CA THR A 748 -21.86 30.83 -28.86
C THR A 748 -20.50 30.15 -28.95
N LEU A 749 -20.16 29.37 -27.94
CA LEU A 749 -18.90 28.62 -27.83
C LEU A 749 -19.11 27.14 -28.12
N LYS A 750 -18.06 26.52 -28.69
CA LYS A 750 -18.01 25.08 -28.92
C LYS A 750 -16.57 24.59 -28.80
#